data_3b5572d4b6f298701762664f3da0e466
#
_entry.id   3b5572d4b6f298701762664f3da0e466
#
_cell.length_a   1.000
_cell.length_b   1.000
_cell.length_c   1.000
_cell.angle_alpha   90.00
_cell.angle_beta   90.00
_cell.angle_gamma   90.00
#
_symmetry.space_group_name_H-M   'P 1'
#
loop_
_entity.id
_entity.type
_entity.pdbx_description
1 polymer ?
#
loop_
_entity_poly.entity_id
_entity_poly.type
_entity_poly.pdbx_seq_one_letter_code
_entity_poly.pdbx_strand_id
1 'polypeptide(L)'
;MSRSIRGLAVLLLLLPTLTSAFNDEHFTIVEKNHKKGLFDENGQVIIPVAYDDLGWTKGMPQVFEKVIGYREDGLWGIINTKNKRLTQPRYTALIPFQDKLLIAAAAVPEAKGKIRYGLIDTKGETELSFRYYSLVKHQQQLIASILRNHKPYYGLLGHQGEAVIGFDYHKIIPRADDRYQVTDFTGKAALFSAEGQALSEFEYDSISDFSHQLAIIYRDGKQGIIRQDGSEVIAPQYYRINIDDPQQVSVLPFNTWHVYSAENRWVRDYTFEQIQPVGTNLYQVSLGETRTFVNQDGRPIIPPHWRVTELVGEFAVLSEGSKYGVLHSEKEPEPQQTVILKPEFDSLQVDGNFILAARRVGGQDGSFAWTLYDRRGVSLTSFTYQAMFPQSEGRFLVKRKEHWGYLDTTGLEVIPCRFLKATSFSGGVASVDFIEGQGVIDREGRWKIRPFSYKGAKLSLERIHDDLYIFETEAHHYEPVRYGLMNSQGETLFTSFNGLINNGNSIWERSEEGKYGLVNFSGERMMEVRYDTISALQEEMVYVFQKEGKYGILNRAGEKLVDADNEFEELHPISDGFLGVKIHGKYGFVDELGRLRIANRYDSITHFQDNMAAVKLLGRWGYINKSERLIVQPRFDHASPFEGKLAVVKKNDLLGMVNRRGEEIIPVEYNRIMPAQQSRFKLEKPREIRGEKIPQVGLVSENGKILIHPKYDALEDLGNGYVIIRRGKRYGLVAINGRSTIPLKHDDLIYDSFNDVYLALEKPSWQTLDIP
;
A
#
# COMPACT_ATOMS: atom_id res chain seq x y z
N MET A 1 2.31 19.61 44.61
CA MET A 1 2.21 19.12 45.98
C MET A 1 2.03 17.62 45.96
N SER A 2 3.05 16.99 46.43
CA SER A 2 3.21 15.78 47.24
C SER A 2 2.56 14.50 46.82
N ARG A 3 3.43 13.56 46.35
CA ARG A 3 3.85 12.28 47.02
C ARG A 3 2.72 11.25 47.17
N SER A 4 2.83 10.06 46.57
CA SER A 4 3.61 9.01 47.21
C SER A 4 3.82 7.78 46.27
N ILE A 5 5.00 7.23 46.37
CA ILE A 5 5.52 5.97 45.87
C ILE A 5 5.08 4.83 46.80
N ARG A 6 4.63 3.69 46.23
CA ARG A 6 4.68 2.31 46.80
C ARG A 6 4.16 1.41 45.69
N GLY A 7 4.74 0.34 45.23
CA GLY A 7 5.75 -0.57 45.74
C GLY A 7 5.49 -1.81 44.86
N LEU A 8 6.39 -2.09 43.93
CA LEU A 8 6.29 -3.28 43.04
C LEU A 8 6.76 -4.49 43.84
N ALA A 9 5.84 -5.38 44.19
CA ALA A 9 6.16 -6.72 44.67
C ALA A 9 6.45 -7.61 43.48
N VAL A 10 7.69 -8.01 43.33
CA VAL A 10 8.13 -9.03 42.36
C VAL A 10 7.67 -10.38 42.90
N LEU A 11 6.70 -10.99 42.22
CA LEU A 11 6.30 -12.37 42.46
C LEU A 11 7.28 -13.27 41.70
N LEU A 12 8.25 -13.85 42.44
CA LEU A 12 9.06 -14.95 41.95
C LEU A 12 8.16 -16.21 41.85
N LEU A 13 7.77 -16.59 40.66
CA LEU A 13 7.21 -17.89 40.37
C LEU A 13 8.36 -18.91 40.32
N LEU A 14 8.40 -19.81 41.32
CA LEU A 14 9.24 -20.97 41.40
C LEU A 14 8.93 -21.93 40.26
N LEU A 15 9.83 -22.05 39.30
CA LEU A 15 9.90 -23.16 38.36
C LEU A 15 10.49 -24.37 39.11
N PRO A 16 9.99 -25.62 38.92
CA PRO A 16 10.54 -26.78 39.54
C PRO A 16 11.95 -27.07 39.01
N THR A 17 12.87 -27.19 39.92
CA THR A 17 14.27 -27.50 39.68
C THR A 17 14.40 -28.91 39.11
N LEU A 18 14.80 -28.98 37.85
CA LEU A 18 15.44 -30.17 37.29
C LEU A 18 16.84 -30.31 37.91
N THR A 19 16.95 -31.07 38.99
CA THR A 19 18.21 -31.52 39.56
C THR A 19 18.81 -32.60 38.69
N SER A 20 19.77 -32.22 37.82
CA SER A 20 20.74 -33.18 37.26
C SER A 20 22.14 -32.65 37.50
N ALA A 21 22.85 -33.31 38.42
CA ALA A 21 24.28 -33.40 38.60
C ALA A 21 25.12 -32.13 38.41
N PHE A 22 24.87 -31.07 39.20
CA PHE A 22 25.90 -30.06 39.48
C PHE A 22 26.47 -30.37 40.87
N ASN A 23 27.79 -30.54 40.92
CA ASN A 23 28.52 -30.67 42.22
C ASN A 23 28.27 -29.42 43.05
N ASP A 24 28.02 -29.57 44.37
CA ASP A 24 27.72 -28.54 45.36
C ASP A 24 28.91 -27.61 45.69
N GLU A 25 29.90 -27.42 44.83
CA GLU A 25 30.99 -26.48 45.03
C GLU A 25 30.53 -25.10 44.44
N HIS A 26 30.29 -24.10 45.32
CA HIS A 26 29.92 -22.76 44.91
C HIS A 26 31.17 -21.97 44.49
N PHE A 27 31.30 -21.70 43.22
CA PHE A 27 32.34 -20.90 42.62
C PHE A 27 31.81 -19.51 42.23
N THR A 28 32.65 -18.45 42.44
CA THR A 28 32.34 -17.06 42.06
C THR A 28 33.33 -16.58 41.01
N ILE A 29 32.84 -16.03 39.91
CA ILE A 29 33.70 -15.31 38.95
C ILE A 29 33.90 -13.87 39.44
N VAL A 30 35.15 -13.48 39.59
CA VAL A 30 35.56 -12.14 40.00
C VAL A 30 36.21 -11.44 38.84
N GLU A 31 35.76 -10.21 38.57
CA GLU A 31 36.33 -9.34 37.52
C GLU A 31 37.12 -8.20 38.13
N LYS A 32 38.37 -7.99 37.65
CA LYS A 32 39.21 -6.87 37.99
C LYS A 32 40.01 -6.41 36.77
N ASN A 33 40.01 -5.12 36.48
CA ASN A 33 40.67 -4.53 35.31
C ASN A 33 40.33 -5.21 34.00
N HIS A 34 39.06 -5.48 33.76
CA HIS A 34 38.52 -6.19 32.56
C HIS A 34 39.08 -7.62 32.39
N LYS A 35 39.64 -8.22 33.41
CA LYS A 35 40.05 -9.62 33.45
C LYS A 35 39.24 -10.38 34.46
N LYS A 36 38.97 -11.65 34.21
CA LYS A 36 38.16 -12.51 35.08
C LYS A 36 39.00 -13.64 35.65
N GLY A 37 38.64 -14.06 36.88
CA GLY A 37 39.18 -15.19 37.60
C GLY A 37 38.10 -15.96 38.34
N LEU A 38 38.39 -17.14 38.86
CA LEU A 38 37.47 -18.01 39.59
C LEU A 38 37.93 -18.13 41.05
N PHE A 39 36.99 -17.97 41.98
CA PHE A 39 37.20 -18.06 43.42
C PHE A 39 36.22 -19.12 44.00
N ASP A 40 36.65 -19.79 45.06
CA ASP A 40 35.77 -20.65 45.82
C ASP A 40 34.88 -19.87 46.80
N GLU A 41 34.03 -20.56 47.54
CA GLU A 41 33.12 -19.96 48.53
C GLU A 41 33.83 -19.26 49.69
N ASN A 42 35.08 -19.62 49.97
CA ASN A 42 35.92 -19.03 51.00
C ASN A 42 36.75 -17.84 50.52
N GLY A 43 36.57 -17.46 49.22
CA GLY A 43 37.33 -16.35 48.59
C GLY A 43 38.76 -16.75 48.20
N GLN A 44 39.11 -18.05 48.20
CA GLN A 44 40.42 -18.50 47.76
C GLN A 44 40.45 -18.54 46.22
N VAL A 45 41.57 -18.07 45.64
CA VAL A 45 41.77 -18.04 44.20
C VAL A 45 41.94 -19.45 43.65
N ILE A 46 41.00 -19.88 42.83
CA ILE A 46 41.04 -21.13 42.07
C ILE A 46 41.68 -20.93 40.70
N ILE A 47 41.27 -19.89 40.00
CA ILE A 47 41.88 -19.47 38.72
C ILE A 47 42.18 -17.98 38.87
N PRO A 48 43.44 -17.57 38.62
CA PRO A 48 43.84 -16.14 38.72
C PRO A 48 43.02 -15.24 37.80
N VAL A 49 42.90 -13.94 38.21
CA VAL A 49 42.24 -12.90 37.41
C VAL A 49 43.15 -12.49 36.25
N ALA A 50 43.13 -13.25 35.18
CA ALA A 50 44.04 -13.11 34.03
C ALA A 50 43.36 -13.20 32.66
N TYR A 51 42.15 -13.72 32.56
CA TYR A 51 41.48 -14.06 31.32
C TYR A 51 40.53 -12.96 30.87
N ASP A 52 40.33 -12.78 29.53
CA ASP A 52 39.40 -11.82 28.96
C ASP A 52 37.95 -12.13 29.34
N ASP A 53 37.66 -13.43 29.43
CA ASP A 53 36.37 -13.95 29.90
C ASP A 53 36.55 -15.32 30.57
N LEU A 54 35.64 -15.66 31.47
CA LEU A 54 35.57 -16.97 32.13
C LEU A 54 34.11 -17.42 32.21
N GLY A 55 33.83 -18.63 31.86
CA GLY A 55 32.47 -19.15 31.74
C GLY A 55 32.25 -19.88 30.41
N TRP A 56 31.06 -19.74 29.85
CA TRP A 56 30.67 -20.36 28.59
C TRP A 56 30.10 -19.32 27.64
N THR A 57 30.13 -19.61 26.37
CA THR A 57 29.48 -18.74 25.37
C THR A 57 28.00 -18.53 25.74
N LYS A 58 27.52 -17.27 25.64
CA LYS A 58 26.20 -16.81 26.10
C LYS A 58 26.06 -16.56 27.60
N GLY A 59 27.20 -16.39 28.34
CA GLY A 59 27.18 -15.81 29.66
C GLY A 59 26.75 -16.74 30.79
N MET A 60 26.90 -18.05 30.66
CA MET A 60 26.71 -18.98 31.75
C MET A 60 27.98 -19.06 32.63
N PRO A 61 27.98 -18.61 33.91
CA PRO A 61 29.20 -18.49 34.72
C PRO A 61 29.49 -19.72 35.58
N GLN A 62 28.94 -20.91 35.25
CA GLN A 62 29.03 -22.09 36.11
C GLN A 62 30.19 -23.00 35.70
N VAL A 63 30.81 -23.64 36.67
CA VAL A 63 31.75 -24.74 36.45
C VAL A 63 30.97 -26.01 36.03
N PHE A 64 31.41 -26.63 34.94
CA PHE A 64 30.80 -27.84 34.40
C PHE A 64 31.79 -29.01 34.48
N GLU A 65 31.48 -30.08 35.19
CA GLU A 65 32.34 -31.25 35.33
C GLU A 65 33.82 -30.94 35.69
N LYS A 66 34.02 -29.99 36.63
CA LYS A 66 35.33 -29.51 37.08
C LYS A 66 36.15 -28.73 36.05
N VAL A 67 35.52 -28.27 34.96
CA VAL A 67 36.11 -27.41 33.94
C VAL A 67 35.28 -26.15 33.74
N ILE A 68 35.91 -25.12 33.17
CA ILE A 68 35.27 -23.88 32.77
C ILE A 68 35.94 -23.39 31.50
N GLY A 69 35.19 -22.70 30.66
CA GLY A 69 35.75 -22.03 29.48
C GLY A 69 36.54 -20.77 29.90
N TYR A 70 37.69 -20.55 29.31
CA TYR A 70 38.44 -19.29 29.43
C TYR A 70 38.62 -18.68 28.03
N ARG A 71 38.64 -17.37 27.96
CA ARG A 71 38.79 -16.64 26.70
C ARG A 71 40.07 -15.82 26.68
N GLU A 72 40.82 -15.97 25.60
CA GLU A 72 42.01 -15.14 25.28
C GLU A 72 41.99 -14.83 23.79
N ASP A 73 42.34 -13.58 23.42
CA ASP A 73 42.40 -13.11 22.03
C ASP A 73 41.12 -13.44 21.22
N GLY A 74 39.98 -13.33 21.88
CA GLY A 74 38.68 -13.57 21.25
C GLY A 74 38.27 -15.03 21.09
N LEU A 75 39.13 -16.01 21.41
CA LEU A 75 38.88 -17.43 21.31
C LEU A 75 38.76 -18.09 22.69
N TRP A 76 37.96 -19.16 22.74
CA TRP A 76 37.74 -19.93 23.95
C TRP A 76 38.67 -21.14 24.02
N GLY A 77 39.14 -21.43 25.23
CA GLY A 77 39.81 -22.66 25.62
C GLY A 77 39.14 -23.28 26.85
N ILE A 78 39.61 -24.44 27.31
CA ILE A 78 39.11 -25.14 28.49
C ILE A 78 40.19 -25.14 29.57
N ILE A 79 39.85 -24.78 30.80
CA ILE A 79 40.69 -24.83 31.99
C ILE A 79 39.97 -25.59 33.11
N ASN A 80 40.69 -26.36 33.89
CA ASN A 80 40.08 -27.04 35.02
C ASN A 80 40.16 -26.27 36.31
N THR A 81 39.44 -26.69 37.36
CA THR A 81 39.44 -26.12 38.70
C THR A 81 40.77 -26.30 39.47
N LYS A 82 41.77 -26.94 38.87
CA LYS A 82 43.17 -26.98 39.38
C LYS A 82 44.06 -25.98 38.64
N ASN A 83 43.49 -25.01 37.96
CA ASN A 83 44.16 -24.00 37.14
C ASN A 83 45.08 -24.56 36.05
N LYS A 84 44.77 -25.76 35.53
CA LYS A 84 45.47 -26.37 34.41
C LYS A 84 44.70 -26.15 33.12
N ARG A 85 45.29 -25.48 32.12
CA ARG A 85 44.75 -25.38 30.78
C ARG A 85 44.71 -26.79 30.14
N LEU A 86 43.55 -27.21 29.67
CA LEU A 86 43.33 -28.47 29.02
C LEU A 86 43.38 -28.34 27.50
N THR A 87 42.96 -27.17 26.99
CA THR A 87 43.12 -26.83 25.55
C THR A 87 43.68 -25.41 25.41
N GLN A 88 44.38 -25.15 24.30
CA GLN A 88 44.65 -23.78 23.86
C GLN A 88 43.38 -23.06 23.38
N PRO A 89 43.30 -21.74 23.42
CA PRO A 89 42.20 -20.98 22.88
C PRO A 89 42.11 -21.21 21.35
N ARG A 90 41.08 -21.86 20.89
CA ARG A 90 40.85 -22.18 19.46
C ARG A 90 39.40 -22.23 19.05
N TYR A 91 38.49 -22.17 20.00
CA TYR A 91 37.07 -22.28 19.75
C TYR A 91 36.44 -20.88 19.70
N THR A 92 35.54 -20.64 18.74
CA THR A 92 34.73 -19.41 18.67
C THR A 92 33.52 -19.49 19.59
N ALA A 93 33.10 -20.69 19.98
CA ALA A 93 32.06 -20.93 20.99
C ALA A 93 32.33 -22.24 21.73
N LEU A 94 31.99 -22.24 23.02
CA LEU A 94 31.94 -23.42 23.90
C LEU A 94 30.68 -23.35 24.74
N ILE A 95 29.88 -24.42 24.75
CA ILE A 95 28.61 -24.52 25.48
C ILE A 95 28.53 -25.88 26.13
N PRO A 96 28.31 -26.00 27.47
CA PRO A 96 28.06 -27.24 28.14
C PRO A 96 26.85 -27.99 27.57
N PHE A 97 27.02 -29.28 27.34
CA PHE A 97 25.93 -30.10 26.85
C PHE A 97 25.47 -31.08 27.97
N GLN A 98 26.10 -32.24 28.10
CA GLN A 98 25.85 -33.29 29.13
C GLN A 98 26.96 -34.32 29.12
N ASP A 99 27.01 -35.22 30.11
CA ASP A 99 27.93 -36.36 30.15
C ASP A 99 29.39 -36.00 29.83
N LYS A 100 29.88 -34.90 30.37
CA LYS A 100 31.21 -34.31 30.12
C LYS A 100 31.45 -33.85 28.68
N LEU A 101 30.39 -33.65 27.88
CA LEU A 101 30.47 -33.16 26.51
C LEU A 101 30.17 -31.65 26.43
N LEU A 102 30.84 -31.00 25.51
CA LEU A 102 30.71 -29.58 25.19
C LEU A 102 30.40 -29.43 23.69
N ILE A 103 29.43 -28.60 23.38
CA ILE A 103 29.25 -28.11 21.99
C ILE A 103 30.36 -27.10 21.74
N ALA A 104 31.21 -27.32 20.75
CA ALA A 104 32.29 -26.46 20.37
C ALA A 104 32.11 -25.96 18.92
N ALA A 105 32.48 -24.71 18.69
CA ALA A 105 32.56 -24.15 17.32
C ALA A 105 34.02 -23.73 17.03
N ALA A 106 34.54 -24.14 15.89
CA ALA A 106 35.89 -23.81 15.46
C ALA A 106 35.98 -23.54 13.97
N ALA A 107 37.02 -22.80 13.55
CA ALA A 107 37.37 -22.64 12.14
C ALA A 107 38.01 -23.96 11.66
N VAL A 108 37.49 -24.52 10.55
CA VAL A 108 37.91 -25.81 10.02
C VAL A 108 38.65 -25.62 8.70
N PRO A 109 39.91 -26.09 8.54
CA PRO A 109 40.70 -25.97 7.30
C PRO A 109 39.99 -26.54 6.08
N GLU A 110 39.37 -27.72 6.19
CA GLU A 110 38.63 -28.41 5.14
C GLU A 110 37.42 -27.60 4.65
N ALA A 111 36.86 -26.75 5.49
CA ALA A 111 35.78 -25.82 5.18
C ALA A 111 36.30 -24.41 4.78
N LYS A 112 37.55 -24.29 4.32
CA LYS A 112 38.21 -23.02 3.96
C LYS A 112 38.18 -22.00 5.11
N GLY A 113 38.42 -22.43 6.35
CA GLY A 113 38.42 -21.61 7.55
C GLY A 113 37.04 -21.17 8.04
N LYS A 114 35.94 -21.66 7.45
CA LYS A 114 34.59 -21.39 7.95
C LYS A 114 34.33 -22.09 9.27
N ILE A 115 33.57 -21.44 10.15
CA ILE A 115 33.19 -21.98 11.45
C ILE A 115 32.25 -23.18 11.25
N ARG A 116 32.55 -24.26 12.00
CA ARG A 116 31.72 -25.47 12.09
C ARG A 116 31.59 -25.86 13.55
N TYR A 117 30.50 -26.52 13.85
CA TYR A 117 30.16 -27.03 15.15
C TYR A 117 30.47 -28.52 15.26
N GLY A 118 30.88 -28.99 16.44
CA GLY A 118 31.09 -30.35 16.80
C GLY A 118 30.92 -30.56 18.31
N LEU A 119 31.14 -31.80 18.80
CA LEU A 119 31.22 -32.08 20.21
C LEU A 119 32.66 -32.43 20.59
N ILE A 120 33.06 -31.97 21.75
CA ILE A 120 34.31 -32.30 22.37
C ILE A 120 34.05 -32.76 23.82
N ASP A 121 34.93 -33.55 24.38
CA ASP A 121 34.92 -33.86 25.80
C ASP A 121 35.51 -32.71 26.63
N THR A 122 35.46 -32.83 27.94
CA THR A 122 36.04 -31.85 28.87
C THR A 122 37.57 -31.74 28.78
N LYS A 123 38.27 -32.66 28.10
CA LYS A 123 39.72 -32.57 27.84
C LYS A 123 40.04 -31.90 26.51
N GLY A 124 39.01 -31.69 25.64
CA GLY A 124 39.12 -31.11 24.33
C GLY A 124 39.33 -32.15 23.22
N GLU A 125 39.11 -33.44 23.50
CA GLU A 125 39.11 -34.51 22.51
C GLU A 125 37.81 -34.49 21.71
N THR A 126 37.90 -34.71 20.39
CA THR A 126 36.73 -34.61 19.50
C THR A 126 35.91 -35.90 19.54
N GLU A 127 34.68 -35.79 20.03
CA GLU A 127 33.70 -36.86 20.05
C GLU A 127 32.79 -36.85 18.81
N LEU A 128 32.43 -35.64 18.33
CA LEU A 128 31.67 -35.47 17.09
C LEU A 128 32.40 -34.45 16.22
N SER A 129 32.71 -34.84 15.00
CA SER A 129 33.52 -34.05 14.05
C SER A 129 32.90 -32.67 13.74
N PHE A 130 33.76 -31.68 13.51
CA PHE A 130 33.39 -30.30 13.18
C PHE A 130 32.88 -30.18 11.75
N ARG A 131 31.70 -30.66 11.45
CA ARG A 131 31.07 -30.65 10.13
C ARG A 131 29.72 -29.91 10.08
N TYR A 132 29.14 -29.66 11.23
CA TYR A 132 27.81 -29.07 11.32
C TYR A 132 27.84 -27.57 11.13
N TYR A 133 26.82 -27.04 10.43
CA TYR A 133 26.61 -25.60 10.27
C TYR A 133 26.03 -24.99 11.53
N SER A 134 25.18 -25.71 12.23
CA SER A 134 24.69 -25.39 13.58
C SER A 134 24.49 -26.65 14.41
N LEU A 135 24.66 -26.49 15.73
CA LEU A 135 24.28 -27.48 16.76
C LEU A 135 23.56 -26.71 17.87
N VAL A 136 22.32 -27.07 18.16
CA VAL A 136 21.50 -26.44 19.19
C VAL A 136 21.02 -27.48 20.15
N LYS A 137 21.34 -27.30 21.43
CA LYS A 137 20.90 -28.21 22.51
C LYS A 137 19.39 -28.12 22.71
N HIS A 138 18.72 -29.23 22.77
CA HIS A 138 17.35 -29.35 23.27
C HIS A 138 17.27 -30.59 24.15
N GLN A 139 17.08 -30.38 25.45
CA GLN A 139 17.13 -31.47 26.46
C GLN A 139 18.42 -32.30 26.33
N GLN A 140 18.29 -33.63 26.08
CA GLN A 140 19.41 -34.53 25.88
C GLN A 140 19.79 -34.77 24.42
N GLN A 141 19.18 -34.02 23.49
CA GLN A 141 19.40 -34.15 22.04
C GLN A 141 19.94 -32.88 21.43
N LEU A 142 20.40 -32.96 20.19
CA LEU A 142 20.96 -31.84 19.44
C LEU A 142 20.22 -31.68 18.11
N ILE A 143 19.60 -30.52 17.91
CA ILE A 143 19.13 -30.15 16.59
C ILE A 143 20.34 -29.63 15.80
N ALA A 144 20.68 -30.35 14.75
CA ALA A 144 21.87 -30.11 13.93
C ALA A 144 21.48 -29.70 12.50
N SER A 145 22.35 -28.91 11.85
CA SER A 145 22.23 -28.71 10.41
C SER A 145 23.55 -28.91 9.68
N ILE A 146 23.47 -29.37 8.44
CA ILE A 146 24.59 -29.47 7.50
C ILE A 146 24.27 -28.61 6.25
N LEU A 147 25.31 -28.18 5.52
CA LEU A 147 25.11 -27.47 4.25
C LEU A 147 25.27 -28.41 3.08
N ARG A 148 24.26 -28.48 2.21
CA ARG A 148 24.33 -29.10 0.89
C ARG A 148 23.98 -28.02 -0.16
N ASN A 149 24.88 -27.74 -1.11
CA ASN A 149 24.68 -26.70 -2.12
C ASN A 149 24.25 -25.34 -1.56
N HIS A 150 24.94 -24.89 -0.49
CA HIS A 150 24.65 -23.63 0.24
C HIS A 150 23.29 -23.58 0.97
N LYS A 151 22.48 -24.64 0.97
CA LYS A 151 21.23 -24.73 1.73
C LYS A 151 21.44 -25.54 2.99
N PRO A 152 20.86 -25.12 4.15
CA PRO A 152 20.89 -25.91 5.37
C PRO A 152 19.88 -27.07 5.29
N TYR A 153 20.32 -28.23 5.74
CA TYR A 153 19.52 -29.45 5.93
C TYR A 153 19.59 -29.84 7.40
N TYR A 154 18.44 -29.92 8.02
CA TYR A 154 18.31 -30.16 9.46
C TYR A 154 18.14 -31.64 9.77
N GLY A 155 18.67 -32.08 10.91
CA GLY A 155 18.54 -33.40 11.49
C GLY A 155 18.53 -33.31 13.01
N LEU A 156 18.17 -34.40 13.67
CA LEU A 156 18.21 -34.56 15.11
C LEU A 156 19.27 -35.60 15.45
N LEU A 157 20.16 -35.25 16.37
CA LEU A 157 21.17 -36.17 16.92
C LEU A 157 20.81 -36.54 18.37
N GLY A 158 21.04 -37.73 18.73
CA GLY A 158 20.98 -38.23 20.10
C GLY A 158 22.15 -37.73 20.95
N HIS A 159 22.20 -38.18 22.19
CA HIS A 159 23.16 -37.70 23.19
C HIS A 159 24.63 -38.04 22.87
N GLN A 160 24.89 -39.12 22.11
CA GLN A 160 26.23 -39.48 21.65
C GLN A 160 26.55 -39.00 20.24
N GLY A 161 25.66 -38.23 19.62
CA GLY A 161 25.82 -37.72 18.25
C GLY A 161 25.34 -38.66 17.14
N GLU A 162 24.67 -39.77 17.48
CA GLU A 162 24.00 -40.66 16.53
C GLU A 162 22.81 -39.92 15.87
N ALA A 163 22.56 -40.19 14.59
CA ALA A 163 21.46 -39.55 13.89
C ALA A 163 20.13 -40.22 14.26
N VAL A 164 19.27 -39.51 14.95
CA VAL A 164 17.90 -39.92 15.31
C VAL A 164 16.94 -39.55 14.18
N ILE A 165 17.05 -38.31 13.64
CA ILE A 165 16.36 -37.90 12.43
C ILE A 165 17.42 -37.50 11.41
N GLY A 166 17.34 -38.05 10.19
CA GLY A 166 18.28 -37.78 9.10
C GLY A 166 18.31 -36.32 8.65
N PHE A 167 19.37 -35.94 7.94
CA PHE A 167 19.55 -34.55 7.46
C PHE A 167 18.90 -34.33 6.08
N ASP A 168 17.57 -34.46 6.03
CA ASP A 168 16.80 -34.39 4.79
C ASP A 168 15.65 -33.34 4.85
N TYR A 169 15.62 -32.58 5.93
CA TYR A 169 14.52 -31.68 6.22
C TYR A 169 14.93 -30.18 6.19
N HIS A 170 13.94 -29.33 5.91
CA HIS A 170 14.12 -27.88 5.87
C HIS A 170 14.25 -27.26 7.27
N LYS A 171 13.53 -27.81 8.26
CA LYS A 171 13.51 -27.29 9.64
C LYS A 171 13.07 -28.35 10.65
N ILE A 172 13.63 -28.27 11.85
CA ILE A 172 13.16 -29.04 13.00
C ILE A 172 12.93 -28.06 14.13
N ILE A 173 11.73 -28.11 14.72
CA ILE A 173 11.32 -27.28 15.85
C ILE A 173 10.93 -28.19 16.98
N PRO A 174 11.56 -28.08 18.17
CA PRO A 174 11.14 -28.82 19.33
C PRO A 174 9.76 -28.35 19.79
N ARG A 175 8.94 -29.26 20.23
CA ARG A 175 7.65 -29.04 20.87
C ARG A 175 7.68 -29.57 22.30
N ALA A 176 6.70 -29.19 23.11
CA ALA A 176 6.57 -29.72 24.46
C ALA A 176 6.44 -31.27 24.40
N ASP A 177 6.76 -31.96 25.53
CA ASP A 177 6.60 -33.38 25.73
C ASP A 177 7.39 -34.27 24.75
N ASP A 178 8.66 -33.88 24.50
CA ASP A 178 9.59 -34.65 23.67
C ASP A 178 9.08 -34.95 22.25
N ARG A 179 8.41 -33.97 21.67
CA ARG A 179 7.91 -34.01 20.30
C ARG A 179 8.63 -32.99 19.44
N TYR A 180 8.74 -33.27 18.15
CA TYR A 180 9.39 -32.43 17.18
C TYR A 180 8.46 -32.17 15.99
N GLN A 181 8.31 -30.90 15.63
CA GLN A 181 7.78 -30.56 14.33
C GLN A 181 8.93 -30.60 13.31
N VAL A 182 8.84 -31.49 12.35
CA VAL A 182 9.78 -31.60 11.23
C VAL A 182 9.11 -31.02 9.99
N THR A 183 9.77 -30.10 9.30
CA THR A 183 9.25 -29.42 8.09
C THR A 183 10.07 -29.86 6.89
N ASP A 184 9.44 -30.29 5.84
CA ASP A 184 10.08 -30.65 4.58
C ASP A 184 10.40 -29.44 3.69
N PHE A 185 10.99 -29.66 2.51
CA PHE A 185 11.30 -28.57 1.56
C PHE A 185 10.09 -28.07 0.76
N THR A 186 8.94 -28.69 0.87
CA THR A 186 7.67 -28.17 0.35
C THR A 186 7.01 -27.18 1.32
N GLY A 187 7.53 -27.08 2.55
CA GLY A 187 6.99 -26.24 3.62
C GLY A 187 5.95 -26.95 4.48
N LYS A 188 5.70 -28.26 4.25
CA LYS A 188 4.76 -29.03 5.06
C LYS A 188 5.46 -29.66 6.26
N ALA A 189 4.76 -29.69 7.37
CA ALA A 189 5.21 -30.17 8.67
C ALA A 189 4.56 -31.50 9.04
N ALA A 190 5.33 -32.34 9.74
CA ALA A 190 4.88 -33.57 10.38
C ALA A 190 5.33 -33.60 11.84
N LEU A 191 4.64 -34.37 12.66
CA LEU A 191 4.99 -34.62 14.05
C LEU A 191 5.92 -35.84 14.14
N PHE A 192 7.01 -35.71 14.91
CA PHE A 192 7.97 -36.77 15.17
C PHE A 192 8.13 -36.99 16.67
N SER A 193 8.41 -38.23 17.06
CA SER A 193 8.80 -38.60 18.42
C SER A 193 10.28 -38.26 18.69
N ALA A 194 10.69 -38.32 19.96
CA ALA A 194 12.10 -38.19 20.36
C ALA A 194 13.01 -39.29 19.79
N GLU A 195 12.47 -40.45 19.48
CA GLU A 195 13.19 -41.58 18.86
C GLU A 195 13.29 -41.46 17.34
N GLY A 196 12.75 -40.35 16.76
CA GLY A 196 12.82 -40.08 15.33
C GLY A 196 11.75 -40.76 14.49
N GLN A 197 10.73 -41.35 15.12
CA GLN A 197 9.61 -41.95 14.41
C GLN A 197 8.64 -40.83 13.94
N ALA A 198 8.26 -40.83 12.66
CA ALA A 198 7.18 -39.99 12.15
C ALA A 198 5.84 -40.48 12.75
N LEU A 199 5.15 -39.57 13.43
CA LEU A 199 3.84 -39.81 14.06
C LEU A 199 2.69 -39.31 13.18
N SER A 200 2.96 -38.40 12.23
CA SER A 200 1.99 -37.94 11.23
C SER A 200 2.63 -37.81 9.87
N GLU A 201 1.80 -37.64 8.83
CA GLU A 201 2.24 -37.33 7.47
C GLU A 201 2.64 -35.85 7.33
N PHE A 202 3.39 -35.50 6.26
CA PHE A 202 3.79 -34.13 5.92
C PHE A 202 2.65 -33.39 5.23
N GLU A 203 1.68 -32.92 6.00
CA GLU A 203 0.48 -32.26 5.47
C GLU A 203 0.13 -30.94 6.16
N TYR A 204 0.68 -30.69 7.34
CA TYR A 204 0.37 -29.48 8.11
C TYR A 204 1.29 -28.32 7.71
N ASP A 205 0.78 -27.08 7.84
CA ASP A 205 1.60 -25.87 7.71
C ASP A 205 2.43 -25.63 8.97
N SER A 206 1.87 -25.96 10.13
CA SER A 206 2.54 -25.92 11.43
C SER A 206 1.77 -26.70 12.49
N ILE A 207 2.45 -26.96 13.61
CA ILE A 207 1.91 -27.62 14.80
C ILE A 207 2.26 -26.75 16.00
N SER A 208 1.29 -26.43 16.88
CA SER A 208 1.55 -25.64 18.10
C SER A 208 2.30 -26.48 19.16
N ASP A 209 2.69 -25.84 20.25
CA ASP A 209 3.10 -26.56 21.45
C ASP A 209 1.90 -27.35 22.03
N PHE A 210 2.20 -28.46 22.73
CA PHE A 210 1.18 -29.26 23.36
C PHE A 210 0.69 -28.62 24.67
N SER A 211 -0.63 -28.60 24.83
CA SER A 211 -1.33 -28.27 26.07
C SER A 211 -2.31 -29.41 26.37
N HIS A 212 -2.25 -29.96 27.58
CA HIS A 212 -3.11 -31.08 27.96
C HIS A 212 -3.05 -32.29 26.99
N GLN A 213 -1.84 -32.60 26.47
CA GLN A 213 -1.57 -33.66 25.49
C GLN A 213 -2.20 -33.41 24.10
N LEU A 214 -2.74 -32.24 23.84
CA LEU A 214 -3.32 -31.82 22.59
C LEU A 214 -2.50 -30.67 21.98
N ALA A 215 -2.34 -30.65 20.67
CA ALA A 215 -1.76 -29.52 19.94
C ALA A 215 -2.69 -29.07 18.81
N ILE A 216 -2.67 -27.78 18.53
CA ILE A 216 -3.38 -27.24 17.38
C ILE A 216 -2.54 -27.46 16.12
N ILE A 217 -3.13 -28.11 15.13
CA ILE A 217 -2.57 -28.26 13.78
C ILE A 217 -3.18 -27.25 12.84
N TYR A 218 -2.33 -26.72 11.97
CA TYR A 218 -2.72 -25.73 10.95
C TYR A 218 -2.55 -26.35 9.57
N ARG A 219 -3.58 -26.28 8.73
CA ARG A 219 -3.56 -26.71 7.33
C ARG A 219 -4.43 -25.79 6.49
N ASP A 220 -3.79 -25.12 5.50
CA ASP A 220 -4.48 -24.21 4.58
C ASP A 220 -5.32 -23.13 5.29
N GLY A 221 -4.75 -22.53 6.36
CA GLY A 221 -5.39 -21.50 7.19
C GLY A 221 -6.48 -22.00 8.14
N LYS A 222 -6.70 -23.30 8.22
CA LYS A 222 -7.67 -23.97 9.12
C LYS A 222 -6.97 -24.57 10.31
N GLN A 223 -7.67 -24.62 11.44
CA GLN A 223 -7.19 -25.23 12.67
C GLN A 223 -7.89 -26.57 12.93
N GLY A 224 -7.12 -27.53 13.42
CA GLY A 224 -7.56 -28.82 13.91
C GLY A 224 -6.81 -29.18 15.19
N ILE A 225 -6.98 -30.39 15.70
CA ILE A 225 -6.33 -30.87 16.90
C ILE A 225 -5.69 -32.26 16.64
N ILE A 226 -4.46 -32.40 17.12
CA ILE A 226 -3.69 -33.64 17.10
C ILE A 226 -3.28 -34.04 18.54
N ARG A 227 -3.22 -35.33 18.84
CA ARG A 227 -2.61 -35.84 20.06
C ARG A 227 -1.11 -36.05 19.93
N GLN A 228 -0.45 -36.33 21.06
CA GLN A 228 0.99 -36.60 21.11
C GLN A 228 1.40 -37.88 20.35
N ASP A 229 0.49 -38.82 20.14
CA ASP A 229 0.71 -40.04 19.36
C ASP A 229 0.57 -39.83 17.85
N GLY A 230 0.22 -38.60 17.41
CA GLY A 230 0.01 -38.25 16.01
C GLY A 230 -1.42 -38.50 15.53
N SER A 231 -2.33 -39.00 16.38
CA SER A 231 -3.74 -39.18 15.99
C SER A 231 -4.47 -37.83 15.88
N GLU A 232 -5.12 -37.59 14.74
CA GLU A 232 -5.96 -36.42 14.50
C GLU A 232 -7.27 -36.57 15.27
N VAL A 233 -7.55 -35.67 16.19
CA VAL A 233 -8.78 -35.61 17.00
C VAL A 233 -9.85 -34.81 16.31
N ILE A 234 -9.45 -33.64 15.78
CA ILE A 234 -10.29 -32.77 14.99
C ILE A 234 -9.51 -32.43 13.74
N ALA A 235 -10.07 -32.79 12.59
CA ALA A 235 -9.48 -32.40 11.29
C ALA A 235 -9.45 -30.86 11.12
N PRO A 236 -8.45 -30.31 10.45
CA PRO A 236 -8.37 -28.86 10.20
C PRO A 236 -9.56 -28.33 9.41
N GLN A 237 -10.53 -27.71 10.11
CA GLN A 237 -11.76 -27.20 9.53
C GLN A 237 -12.30 -25.92 10.21
N TYR A 238 -11.76 -25.54 11.36
CA TYR A 238 -12.21 -24.38 12.12
C TYR A 238 -11.33 -23.16 11.88
N TYR A 239 -11.91 -21.97 12.06
CA TYR A 239 -11.19 -20.70 12.02
C TYR A 239 -10.27 -20.55 13.23
N ARG A 240 -10.79 -20.89 14.42
CA ARG A 240 -10.03 -20.82 15.68
C ARG A 240 -10.44 -21.94 16.62
N ILE A 241 -9.46 -22.45 17.34
CA ILE A 241 -9.65 -23.44 18.40
C ILE A 241 -8.92 -22.94 19.64
N ASN A 242 -9.58 -23.07 20.81
CA ASN A 242 -8.96 -22.91 22.12
C ASN A 242 -9.03 -24.26 22.86
N ILE A 243 -7.91 -24.68 23.40
CA ILE A 243 -7.83 -25.89 24.27
C ILE A 243 -7.91 -25.37 25.69
N ASP A 244 -9.09 -25.43 26.28
CA ASP A 244 -9.37 -24.93 27.63
C ASP A 244 -9.24 -26.03 28.68
N ASP A 245 -9.52 -27.28 28.29
CA ASP A 245 -9.58 -28.47 29.14
C ASP A 245 -9.14 -29.70 28.33
N PRO A 246 -8.53 -30.76 28.93
CA PRO A 246 -8.15 -32.00 28.21
C PRO A 246 -9.32 -32.75 27.56
N GLN A 247 -10.56 -32.52 28.02
CA GLN A 247 -11.76 -33.21 27.54
C GLN A 247 -12.68 -32.28 26.73
N GLN A 248 -12.40 -30.95 26.70
CA GLN A 248 -13.30 -29.98 26.12
C GLN A 248 -12.54 -28.86 25.41
N VAL A 249 -12.94 -28.51 24.20
CA VAL A 249 -12.35 -27.44 23.40
C VAL A 249 -13.43 -26.50 22.90
N SER A 250 -13.08 -25.22 22.84
CA SER A 250 -13.92 -24.20 22.20
C SER A 250 -13.48 -24.03 20.76
N VAL A 251 -14.41 -24.13 19.81
CA VAL A 251 -14.16 -23.97 18.38
C VAL A 251 -14.99 -22.82 17.82
N LEU A 252 -14.40 -22.05 16.93
CA LEU A 252 -15.08 -21.01 16.17
C LEU A 252 -15.04 -21.39 14.68
N PRO A 253 -16.19 -21.70 14.06
CA PRO A 253 -16.28 -21.92 12.62
C PRO A 253 -15.86 -20.69 11.81
N PHE A 254 -15.64 -20.84 10.52
CA PHE A 254 -15.46 -19.71 9.59
C PHE A 254 -16.76 -18.95 9.43
N ASN A 255 -16.62 -17.67 9.03
CA ASN A 255 -17.74 -16.87 8.56
C ASN A 255 -18.38 -17.55 7.34
N THR A 256 -19.72 -17.51 7.27
CA THR A 256 -20.44 -17.94 6.08
C THR A 256 -20.89 -16.72 5.29
N TRP A 257 -20.59 -16.71 4.01
CA TRP A 257 -21.02 -15.70 3.06
C TRP A 257 -22.08 -16.30 2.12
N HIS A 258 -23.31 -15.93 2.32
CA HIS A 258 -24.42 -16.33 1.46
C HIS A 258 -24.46 -15.44 0.23
N VAL A 259 -24.47 -16.03 -0.95
CA VAL A 259 -24.57 -15.31 -2.24
C VAL A 259 -26.00 -15.31 -2.69
N TYR A 260 -26.56 -14.11 -2.91
CA TYR A 260 -27.93 -13.92 -3.40
C TYR A 260 -27.94 -13.12 -4.70
N SER A 261 -28.94 -13.41 -5.57
CA SER A 261 -29.34 -12.48 -6.64
C SER A 261 -30.10 -11.28 -6.04
N ALA A 262 -30.32 -10.24 -6.85
CA ALA A 262 -31.11 -9.08 -6.47
C ALA A 262 -32.56 -9.44 -6.04
N GLU A 263 -33.13 -10.52 -6.57
CA GLU A 263 -34.46 -11.03 -6.21
C GLU A 263 -34.48 -11.92 -4.97
N ASN A 264 -33.36 -11.95 -4.20
CA ASN A 264 -33.21 -12.79 -3.02
C ASN A 264 -33.24 -14.30 -3.32
N ARG A 265 -32.78 -14.71 -4.49
CA ARG A 265 -32.56 -16.12 -4.77
C ARG A 265 -31.17 -16.51 -4.28
N TRP A 266 -31.11 -17.54 -3.44
CA TRP A 266 -29.83 -18.11 -3.04
C TRP A 266 -29.09 -18.70 -4.26
N VAL A 267 -27.80 -18.40 -4.35
CA VAL A 267 -26.93 -18.88 -5.43
C VAL A 267 -25.97 -19.93 -4.89
N ARG A 268 -25.21 -19.59 -3.83
CA ARG A 268 -24.21 -20.45 -3.19
C ARG A 268 -23.77 -19.90 -1.85
N ASP A 269 -22.91 -20.63 -1.14
CA ASP A 269 -22.27 -20.19 0.08
C ASP A 269 -20.75 -20.29 -0.03
N TYR A 270 -20.05 -19.37 0.66
CA TYR A 270 -18.62 -19.38 0.86
C TYR A 270 -18.28 -19.38 2.35
N THR A 271 -17.23 -20.10 2.72
CA THR A 271 -16.72 -20.20 4.10
C THR A 271 -15.33 -19.60 4.19
N PHE A 272 -15.24 -18.27 4.25
CA PHE A 272 -14.00 -17.51 4.38
C PHE A 272 -14.12 -16.48 5.50
N GLU A 273 -12.98 -16.12 6.12
CA GLU A 273 -12.98 -15.04 7.12
C GLU A 273 -13.39 -13.71 6.48
N GLN A 274 -12.84 -13.40 5.32
CA GLN A 274 -13.18 -12.27 4.50
C GLN A 274 -13.26 -12.69 3.05
N ILE A 275 -14.12 -12.04 2.29
CA ILE A 275 -14.23 -12.19 0.84
C ILE A 275 -14.41 -10.82 0.21
N GLN A 276 -13.70 -10.56 -0.87
CA GLN A 276 -13.79 -9.33 -1.64
C GLN A 276 -13.84 -9.67 -3.12
N PRO A 277 -14.87 -9.27 -3.86
CA PRO A 277 -14.89 -9.35 -5.31
C PRO A 277 -13.79 -8.47 -5.91
N VAL A 278 -13.02 -9.01 -6.83
CA VAL A 278 -11.92 -8.28 -7.48
C VAL A 278 -11.94 -8.40 -9.00
N GLY A 279 -12.84 -9.22 -9.51
CA GLY A 279 -13.04 -9.42 -10.97
C GLY A 279 -14.16 -10.40 -11.24
N THR A 280 -14.48 -10.62 -12.52
CA THR A 280 -15.48 -11.61 -12.93
C THR A 280 -15.05 -13.00 -12.48
N ASN A 281 -15.89 -13.65 -11.64
CA ASN A 281 -15.63 -14.95 -11.04
C ASN A 281 -14.30 -15.05 -10.28
N LEU A 282 -13.79 -13.94 -9.78
CA LEU A 282 -12.53 -13.84 -9.06
C LEU A 282 -12.73 -13.12 -7.71
N TYR A 283 -12.37 -13.80 -6.63
CA TYR A 283 -12.51 -13.30 -5.28
C TYR A 283 -11.19 -13.36 -4.53
N GLN A 284 -10.83 -12.29 -3.88
CA GLN A 284 -9.79 -12.30 -2.85
C GLN A 284 -10.40 -12.76 -1.53
N VAL A 285 -9.80 -13.78 -0.91
CA VAL A 285 -10.28 -14.34 0.35
C VAL A 285 -9.17 -14.37 1.40
N SER A 286 -9.54 -14.29 2.67
CA SER A 286 -8.64 -14.56 3.79
C SER A 286 -9.08 -15.79 4.57
N LEU A 287 -8.07 -16.58 5.01
CA LEU A 287 -8.16 -17.74 5.87
C LEU A 287 -7.07 -17.57 6.92
N GLY A 288 -7.40 -17.04 8.11
CA GLY A 288 -6.43 -16.65 9.12
C GLY A 288 -5.48 -15.55 8.58
N GLU A 289 -4.19 -15.79 8.68
CA GLU A 289 -3.16 -14.85 8.17
C GLU A 289 -2.90 -15.00 6.65
N THR A 290 -3.48 -16.03 6.02
CA THR A 290 -3.27 -16.32 4.61
C THR A 290 -4.32 -15.60 3.76
N ARG A 291 -3.87 -14.87 2.76
CA ARG A 291 -4.72 -14.29 1.71
C ARG A 291 -4.44 -15.01 0.41
N THR A 292 -5.50 -15.41 -0.28
CA THR A 292 -5.39 -16.07 -1.58
C THR A 292 -6.52 -15.66 -2.51
N PHE A 293 -6.49 -16.11 -3.74
CA PHE A 293 -7.51 -15.86 -4.74
C PHE A 293 -8.23 -17.16 -5.05
N VAL A 294 -9.54 -17.08 -5.11
CA VAL A 294 -10.40 -18.19 -5.46
C VAL A 294 -11.28 -17.84 -6.65
N ASN A 295 -11.65 -18.86 -7.42
CA ASN A 295 -12.66 -18.73 -8.47
C ASN A 295 -14.08 -18.69 -7.87
N GLN A 296 -15.09 -18.61 -8.74
CA GLN A 296 -16.50 -18.64 -8.33
C GLN A 296 -16.92 -19.88 -7.55
N ASP A 297 -16.18 -20.99 -7.64
CA ASP A 297 -16.48 -22.23 -6.88
C ASP A 297 -15.75 -22.25 -5.53
N GLY A 298 -15.05 -21.19 -5.16
CA GLY A 298 -14.25 -21.11 -3.95
C GLY A 298 -12.94 -21.89 -4.01
N ARG A 299 -12.52 -22.33 -5.22
CA ARG A 299 -11.27 -23.09 -5.39
C ARG A 299 -10.09 -22.14 -5.55
N PRO A 300 -8.98 -22.36 -4.82
CA PRO A 300 -7.77 -21.57 -5.01
C PRO A 300 -7.24 -21.67 -6.44
N ILE A 301 -6.86 -20.52 -7.00
CA ILE A 301 -6.29 -20.40 -8.36
C ILE A 301 -4.78 -20.16 -8.34
N ILE A 302 -4.23 -19.80 -7.19
CA ILE A 302 -2.77 -19.63 -6.96
C ILE A 302 -2.35 -20.38 -5.70
N PRO A 303 -1.06 -20.78 -5.61
CA PRO A 303 -0.51 -21.38 -4.40
C PRO A 303 -0.68 -20.45 -3.18
N PRO A 304 -0.89 -20.98 -1.97
CA PRO A 304 -1.14 -20.17 -0.76
C PRO A 304 0.01 -19.25 -0.35
N HIS A 305 1.25 -19.56 -0.75
CA HIS A 305 2.44 -18.72 -0.48
C HIS A 305 2.63 -17.57 -1.46
N TRP A 306 1.87 -17.53 -2.55
CA TRP A 306 1.83 -16.39 -3.46
C TRP A 306 0.82 -15.35 -2.98
N ARG A 307 1.12 -14.08 -3.24
CA ARG A 307 0.25 -12.95 -2.91
C ARG A 307 -0.05 -12.19 -4.18
N VAL A 308 -1.23 -11.60 -4.26
CA VAL A 308 -1.52 -10.57 -5.26
C VAL A 308 -1.23 -9.21 -4.65
N THR A 309 -0.41 -8.43 -5.32
CA THR A 309 0.01 -7.09 -4.88
C THR A 309 -0.75 -5.99 -5.57
N GLU A 310 -1.20 -6.23 -6.80
CA GLU A 310 -1.87 -5.22 -7.63
C GLU A 310 -2.83 -5.89 -8.62
N LEU A 311 -3.91 -5.20 -8.94
CA LEU A 311 -4.87 -5.58 -10.00
C LEU A 311 -4.85 -4.50 -11.08
N VAL A 312 -4.59 -4.88 -12.33
CA VAL A 312 -4.50 -3.97 -13.47
C VAL A 312 -5.36 -4.53 -14.60
N GLY A 313 -6.62 -4.09 -14.70
CA GLY A 313 -7.57 -4.59 -15.68
C GLY A 313 -7.83 -6.09 -15.51
N GLU A 314 -7.48 -6.89 -16.52
CA GLU A 314 -7.62 -8.37 -16.51
C GLU A 314 -6.39 -9.08 -15.92
N PHE A 315 -5.40 -8.33 -15.42
CA PHE A 315 -4.17 -8.89 -14.86
C PHE A 315 -4.10 -8.69 -13.36
N ALA A 316 -3.49 -9.68 -12.69
CA ALA A 316 -3.11 -9.57 -11.29
C ALA A 316 -1.60 -9.77 -11.16
N VAL A 317 -0.92 -8.83 -10.53
CA VAL A 317 0.51 -8.95 -10.21
C VAL A 317 0.68 -9.85 -9.01
N LEU A 318 1.39 -10.95 -9.19
CA LEU A 318 1.70 -11.95 -8.18
C LEU A 318 3.03 -11.64 -7.51
N SER A 319 3.18 -12.02 -6.23
CA SER A 319 4.47 -11.99 -5.55
C SER A 319 4.74 -13.26 -4.73
N GLU A 320 6.01 -13.67 -4.69
CA GLU A 320 6.56 -14.66 -3.78
C GLU A 320 7.85 -14.10 -3.18
N GLY A 321 7.82 -13.74 -1.89
CA GLY A 321 8.91 -12.99 -1.29
C GLY A 321 9.13 -11.65 -2.00
N SER A 322 10.32 -11.45 -2.57
CA SER A 322 10.68 -10.25 -3.34
C SER A 322 10.58 -10.44 -4.86
N LYS A 323 9.99 -11.51 -5.33
CA LYS A 323 9.82 -11.81 -6.75
C LYS A 323 8.38 -11.60 -7.20
N TYR A 324 8.22 -11.16 -8.44
CA TYR A 324 6.94 -10.82 -9.04
C TYR A 324 6.64 -11.68 -10.26
N GLY A 325 5.36 -11.93 -10.48
CA GLY A 325 4.81 -12.65 -11.63
C GLY A 325 3.46 -12.06 -12.04
N VAL A 326 2.77 -12.68 -13.00
CA VAL A 326 1.48 -12.20 -13.52
C VAL A 326 0.51 -13.34 -13.72
N LEU A 327 -0.70 -13.16 -13.20
CA LEU A 327 -1.89 -13.94 -13.53
C LEU A 327 -2.76 -13.12 -14.50
N HIS A 328 -3.31 -13.76 -15.50
CA HIS A 328 -4.30 -13.22 -16.42
C HIS A 328 -5.67 -13.86 -16.17
N SER A 329 -6.73 -13.05 -16.11
CA SER A 329 -8.10 -13.49 -15.93
C SER A 329 -8.91 -13.14 -17.19
N GLU A 330 -9.21 -14.13 -18.03
CA GLU A 330 -10.02 -13.95 -19.24
C GLU A 330 -11.52 -14.01 -18.90
N LYS A 331 -12.31 -13.15 -19.55
CA LYS A 331 -13.77 -13.09 -19.37
C LYS A 331 -14.55 -13.96 -20.35
N GLU A 332 -14.03 -14.17 -21.56
CA GLU A 332 -14.72 -14.86 -22.64
C GLU A 332 -13.78 -15.79 -23.43
N PRO A 333 -14.25 -16.92 -24.03
CA PRO A 333 -15.63 -17.42 -24.00
C PRO A 333 -16.03 -18.07 -22.67
N GLU A 334 -15.09 -18.51 -21.87
CA GLU A 334 -15.27 -19.02 -20.51
C GLU A 334 -14.24 -18.37 -19.58
N PRO A 335 -14.62 -17.94 -18.36
CA PRO A 335 -13.69 -17.35 -17.41
C PRO A 335 -12.55 -18.30 -17.08
N GLN A 336 -11.34 -17.95 -17.47
CA GLN A 336 -10.13 -18.71 -17.17
C GLN A 336 -9.09 -17.81 -16.50
N GLN A 337 -8.45 -18.33 -15.46
CA GLN A 337 -7.33 -17.68 -14.80
C GLN A 337 -6.07 -18.47 -15.08
N THR A 338 -5.11 -17.83 -15.74
CA THR A 338 -3.85 -18.46 -16.14
C THR A 338 -2.66 -17.70 -15.59
N VAL A 339 -1.77 -18.39 -14.89
CA VAL A 339 -0.47 -17.82 -14.52
C VAL A 339 0.39 -17.77 -15.78
N ILE A 340 0.58 -16.55 -16.31
CA ILE A 340 1.37 -16.34 -17.53
C ILE A 340 2.84 -16.11 -17.25
N LEU A 341 3.17 -15.49 -16.10
CA LEU A 341 4.53 -15.35 -15.61
C LEU A 341 4.58 -15.74 -14.13
N LYS A 342 5.40 -16.73 -13.78
CA LYS A 342 5.64 -17.10 -12.38
C LYS A 342 6.40 -16.00 -11.65
N PRO A 343 6.31 -15.91 -10.30
CA PRO A 343 7.09 -14.96 -9.51
C PRO A 343 8.61 -15.25 -9.56
N GLU A 344 9.27 -14.76 -10.59
CA GLU A 344 10.72 -14.91 -10.82
C GLU A 344 11.44 -13.58 -11.05
N PHE A 345 10.70 -12.49 -11.23
CA PHE A 345 11.23 -11.19 -11.59
C PHE A 345 11.43 -10.29 -10.37
N ASP A 346 12.47 -9.45 -10.36
CA ASP A 346 12.77 -8.53 -9.27
C ASP A 346 11.96 -7.23 -9.36
N SER A 347 11.45 -6.89 -10.55
CA SER A 347 10.48 -5.80 -10.78
C SER A 347 9.58 -6.18 -11.93
N LEU A 348 8.32 -5.73 -11.87
CA LEU A 348 7.34 -6.03 -12.90
C LEU A 348 6.28 -4.92 -12.94
N GLN A 349 5.87 -4.54 -14.15
CA GLN A 349 4.79 -3.59 -14.39
C GLN A 349 3.92 -4.09 -15.55
N VAL A 350 2.60 -4.02 -15.36
CA VAL A 350 1.62 -4.32 -16.43
C VAL A 350 1.19 -3.00 -17.08
N ASP A 351 1.20 -2.96 -18.38
CA ASP A 351 0.82 -1.81 -19.21
C ASP A 351 -0.08 -2.26 -20.37
N GLY A 352 -1.39 -2.23 -20.15
CA GLY A 352 -2.38 -2.68 -21.12
C GLY A 352 -2.17 -4.15 -21.52
N ASN A 353 -1.78 -4.38 -22.78
CA ASN A 353 -1.50 -5.71 -23.31
C ASN A 353 -0.05 -6.17 -23.16
N PHE A 354 0.77 -5.42 -22.42
CA PHE A 354 2.20 -5.67 -22.29
C PHE A 354 2.60 -5.83 -20.83
N ILE A 355 3.68 -6.58 -20.61
CA ILE A 355 4.27 -6.77 -19.29
C ILE A 355 5.75 -6.43 -19.41
N LEU A 356 6.17 -5.43 -18.62
CA LEU A 356 7.56 -5.03 -18.47
C LEU A 356 8.10 -5.76 -17.25
N ALA A 357 9.12 -6.61 -17.43
CA ALA A 357 9.69 -7.38 -16.33
C ALA A 357 11.22 -7.22 -16.27
N ALA A 358 11.75 -7.15 -15.05
CA ALA A 358 13.16 -6.94 -14.82
C ALA A 358 13.77 -7.99 -13.90
N ARG A 359 15.03 -8.30 -14.14
CA ARG A 359 15.89 -9.09 -13.27
C ARG A 359 17.08 -8.26 -12.81
N ARG A 360 17.51 -8.43 -11.56
CA ARG A 360 18.76 -7.83 -11.09
C ARG A 360 19.95 -8.47 -11.79
N VAL A 361 20.84 -7.62 -12.32
CA VAL A 361 22.12 -8.05 -12.92
C VAL A 361 23.18 -7.90 -11.82
N GLY A 362 23.98 -8.96 -11.60
CA GLY A 362 24.88 -9.09 -10.46
C GLY A 362 25.84 -7.91 -10.26
N GLY A 363 25.94 -7.45 -8.99
CA GLY A 363 26.80 -6.39 -8.49
C GLY A 363 26.16 -5.66 -7.32
N GLN A 364 26.96 -4.94 -6.52
CA GLN A 364 26.46 -4.14 -5.38
C GLN A 364 25.60 -2.94 -5.80
N ASP A 365 25.53 -2.60 -7.08
CA ASP A 365 24.91 -1.38 -7.60
C ASP A 365 23.39 -1.51 -7.91
N GLY A 366 22.80 -2.69 -7.72
CA GLY A 366 21.35 -2.87 -7.84
C GLY A 366 20.74 -2.59 -9.22
N SER A 367 21.54 -2.66 -10.31
CA SER A 367 21.05 -2.43 -11.67
C SER A 367 20.09 -3.52 -12.15
N PHE A 368 19.08 -3.12 -12.94
CA PHE A 368 18.09 -4.02 -13.53
C PHE A 368 18.37 -4.24 -15.01
N ALA A 369 18.01 -5.43 -15.48
CA ALA A 369 17.87 -5.72 -16.89
C ALA A 369 16.40 -5.99 -17.21
N TRP A 370 15.82 -5.14 -18.06
CA TRP A 370 14.42 -5.17 -18.45
C TRP A 370 14.19 -5.94 -19.73
N THR A 371 13.03 -6.57 -19.84
CA THR A 371 12.51 -7.20 -21.03
C THR A 371 11.00 -6.95 -21.16
N LEU A 372 10.47 -7.01 -22.38
CA LEU A 372 9.08 -6.82 -22.73
C LEU A 372 8.43 -8.17 -23.04
N TYR A 373 7.25 -8.40 -22.50
CA TYR A 373 6.38 -9.54 -22.82
C TYR A 373 5.04 -9.06 -23.38
N ASP A 374 4.44 -9.89 -24.23
CA ASP A 374 3.04 -9.70 -24.63
C ASP A 374 2.07 -10.18 -23.53
N ARG A 375 0.76 -9.95 -23.72
CA ARG A 375 -0.30 -10.38 -22.80
C ARG A 375 -0.35 -11.89 -22.53
N ARG A 376 0.26 -12.72 -23.36
CA ARG A 376 0.32 -14.18 -23.21
C ARG A 376 1.62 -14.62 -22.52
N GLY A 377 2.47 -13.70 -22.13
CA GLY A 377 3.78 -14.00 -21.53
C GLY A 377 4.86 -14.42 -22.53
N VAL A 378 4.66 -14.12 -23.82
CA VAL A 378 5.70 -14.34 -24.84
C VAL A 378 6.68 -13.18 -24.80
N SER A 379 7.98 -13.49 -24.64
CA SER A 379 9.03 -12.48 -24.61
C SER A 379 9.20 -11.84 -25.99
N LEU A 380 9.07 -10.52 -26.05
CA LEU A 380 9.26 -9.72 -27.26
C LEU A 380 10.70 -9.19 -27.38
N THR A 381 11.41 -9.08 -26.25
CA THR A 381 12.81 -8.64 -26.19
C THR A 381 13.62 -9.55 -25.28
N SER A 382 14.95 -9.40 -25.29
CA SER A 382 15.83 -10.02 -24.29
C SER A 382 16.12 -9.05 -23.14
N PHE A 383 16.64 -9.55 -22.01
CA PHE A 383 17.06 -8.74 -20.85
C PHE A 383 18.30 -7.91 -21.15
N THR A 384 18.15 -6.82 -21.88
CA THR A 384 19.27 -5.96 -22.36
C THR A 384 19.10 -4.49 -22.00
N TYR A 385 17.93 -4.05 -21.58
CA TYR A 385 17.65 -2.65 -21.30
C TYR A 385 17.82 -2.33 -19.81
N GLN A 386 18.53 -1.24 -19.50
CA GLN A 386 18.74 -0.75 -18.13
C GLN A 386 17.49 -0.10 -17.54
N ALA A 387 16.65 0.47 -18.42
CA ALA A 387 15.34 0.99 -18.07
C ALA A 387 14.35 0.76 -19.22
N MET A 388 13.08 0.61 -18.89
CA MET A 388 11.99 0.48 -19.83
C MET A 388 10.75 1.12 -19.19
N PHE A 389 10.04 1.95 -19.93
CA PHE A 389 8.85 2.65 -19.48
C PHE A 389 7.61 2.15 -20.22
N PRO A 390 6.42 2.27 -19.60
CA PRO A 390 5.16 1.96 -20.25
C PRO A 390 5.04 2.59 -21.64
N GLN A 391 4.30 1.90 -22.49
CA GLN A 391 4.12 2.39 -23.85
C GLN A 391 3.33 3.71 -23.87
N SER A 392 3.72 4.60 -24.76
CA SER A 392 2.96 5.77 -25.12
C SER A 392 2.92 5.88 -26.64
N GLU A 393 1.71 5.97 -27.19
CA GLU A 393 1.47 6.08 -28.66
C GLU A 393 2.17 4.97 -29.47
N GLY A 394 2.17 3.74 -28.92
CA GLY A 394 2.79 2.59 -29.57
C GLY A 394 4.32 2.55 -29.52
N ARG A 395 4.93 3.30 -28.62
CA ARG A 395 6.40 3.31 -28.40
C ARG A 395 6.72 3.09 -26.93
N PHE A 396 7.69 2.22 -26.66
CA PHE A 396 8.30 2.04 -25.33
C PHE A 396 9.60 2.81 -25.26
N LEU A 397 9.73 3.73 -24.32
CA LEU A 397 10.98 4.42 -24.04
C LEU A 397 11.93 3.45 -23.32
N VAL A 398 13.12 3.24 -23.87
CA VAL A 398 14.11 2.29 -23.32
C VAL A 398 15.49 2.91 -23.21
N LYS A 399 16.27 2.42 -22.21
CA LYS A 399 17.66 2.83 -22.00
C LYS A 399 18.60 1.64 -22.17
N ARG A 400 19.63 1.81 -22.97
CA ARG A 400 20.70 0.82 -23.17
C ARG A 400 22.06 1.51 -23.28
N LYS A 401 23.07 1.01 -22.54
CA LYS A 401 24.44 1.60 -22.53
C LYS A 401 24.39 3.12 -22.27
N GLU A 402 23.61 3.53 -21.27
CA GLU A 402 23.41 4.92 -20.85
C GLU A 402 22.68 5.83 -21.87
N HIS A 403 22.25 5.31 -23.01
CA HIS A 403 21.53 6.06 -24.02
C HIS A 403 20.07 5.62 -24.15
N TRP A 404 19.22 6.56 -24.48
CA TRP A 404 17.78 6.37 -24.66
C TRP A 404 17.41 6.16 -26.13
N GLY A 405 16.41 5.33 -26.37
CA GLY A 405 15.83 5.04 -27.67
C GLY A 405 14.41 4.49 -27.51
N TYR A 406 13.82 3.93 -28.58
CA TYR A 406 12.44 3.49 -28.54
C TYR A 406 12.23 2.17 -29.25
N LEU A 407 11.39 1.31 -28.63
CA LEU A 407 10.85 0.10 -29.25
C LEU A 407 9.44 0.36 -29.75
N ASP A 408 9.03 -0.43 -30.73
CA ASP A 408 7.61 -0.55 -31.09
C ASP A 408 6.89 -1.65 -30.27
N THR A 409 5.62 -1.83 -30.52
CA THR A 409 4.79 -2.84 -29.84
C THR A 409 5.14 -4.30 -30.19
N THR A 410 6.03 -4.53 -31.16
CA THR A 410 6.58 -5.86 -31.48
C THR A 410 7.90 -6.14 -30.75
N GLY A 411 8.43 -5.14 -30.02
CA GLY A 411 9.73 -5.21 -29.36
C GLY A 411 10.92 -4.87 -30.24
N LEU A 412 10.67 -4.40 -31.49
CA LEU A 412 11.73 -3.96 -32.40
C LEU A 412 12.21 -2.54 -32.00
N GLU A 413 13.55 -2.35 -31.94
CA GLU A 413 14.14 -1.04 -31.73
C GLU A 413 14.03 -0.21 -33.02
N VAL A 414 12.98 0.63 -33.08
CA VAL A 414 12.69 1.47 -34.26
C VAL A 414 13.45 2.80 -34.23
N ILE A 415 13.81 3.28 -33.03
CA ILE A 415 14.69 4.44 -32.85
C ILE A 415 15.86 4.00 -31.98
N PRO A 416 17.08 3.91 -32.53
CA PRO A 416 18.24 3.41 -31.80
C PRO A 416 18.54 4.18 -30.52
N CYS A 417 19.00 3.49 -29.48
CA CYS A 417 19.45 4.11 -28.23
C CYS A 417 20.70 4.96 -28.46
N ARG A 418 20.50 6.27 -28.62
CA ARG A 418 21.56 7.27 -28.94
C ARG A 418 21.40 8.62 -28.24
N PHE A 419 20.25 8.86 -27.57
CA PHE A 419 19.95 10.11 -26.88
C PHE A 419 20.46 10.10 -25.44
N LEU A 420 20.94 11.22 -24.93
CA LEU A 420 21.38 11.38 -23.54
C LEU A 420 20.17 11.35 -22.58
N LYS A 421 19.08 11.99 -22.99
CA LYS A 421 17.76 11.92 -22.35
C LYS A 421 16.68 11.84 -23.41
N ALA A 422 15.53 11.32 -23.04
CA ALA A 422 14.37 11.27 -23.91
C ALA A 422 13.08 11.19 -23.06
N THR A 423 11.98 11.69 -23.60
CA THR A 423 10.64 11.58 -23.00
C THR A 423 9.81 10.52 -23.72
N SER A 424 8.78 9.99 -23.09
CA SER A 424 7.75 9.21 -23.79
C SER A 424 7.08 10.07 -24.87
N PHE A 425 6.55 9.44 -25.92
CA PHE A 425 5.79 10.13 -26.97
C PHE A 425 4.49 10.70 -26.42
N SER A 426 4.11 11.86 -26.89
CA SER A 426 2.85 12.51 -26.62
C SER A 426 2.48 13.44 -27.78
N GLY A 427 1.26 13.31 -28.36
CA GLY A 427 0.85 14.08 -29.55
C GLY A 427 1.74 13.83 -30.76
N GLY A 428 2.23 12.60 -30.94
CA GLY A 428 3.06 12.19 -32.08
C GLY A 428 4.53 12.59 -32.01
N VAL A 429 5.00 13.19 -30.93
CA VAL A 429 6.38 13.70 -30.78
C VAL A 429 6.99 13.36 -29.43
N ALA A 430 8.34 13.37 -29.36
CA ALA A 430 9.10 13.21 -28.13
C ALA A 430 10.27 14.19 -28.09
N SER A 431 10.53 14.77 -26.91
CA SER A 431 11.71 15.60 -26.68
C SER A 431 12.93 14.71 -26.40
N VAL A 432 14.05 15.03 -26.99
CA VAL A 432 15.30 14.27 -26.86
C VAL A 432 16.49 15.20 -26.66
N ASP A 433 17.43 14.78 -25.81
CA ASP A 433 18.66 15.52 -25.53
C ASP A 433 19.84 14.89 -26.27
N PHE A 434 20.58 15.76 -26.91
CA PHE A 434 21.91 15.48 -27.45
C PHE A 434 22.98 16.28 -26.70
N ILE A 435 24.25 15.95 -26.89
CA ILE A 435 25.38 16.76 -26.39
C ILE A 435 25.23 18.24 -26.81
N GLU A 436 24.63 18.47 -27.94
CA GLU A 436 24.54 19.74 -28.63
C GLU A 436 23.26 20.54 -28.29
N GLY A 437 22.34 20.02 -27.49
CA GLY A 437 21.09 20.67 -27.10
C GLY A 437 19.87 19.77 -27.18
N GLN A 438 18.70 20.32 -26.91
CA GLN A 438 17.42 19.64 -27.00
C GLN A 438 16.80 19.75 -28.38
N GLY A 439 16.13 18.67 -28.80
CA GLY A 439 15.36 18.65 -30.02
C GLY A 439 14.07 17.83 -29.85
N VAL A 440 13.27 17.79 -30.91
CA VAL A 440 12.00 17.06 -30.93
C VAL A 440 11.98 16.13 -32.16
N ILE A 441 11.57 14.90 -31.95
CA ILE A 441 11.45 13.87 -32.99
C ILE A 441 10.04 13.36 -33.12
N ASP A 442 9.66 12.87 -34.31
CA ASP A 442 8.43 12.12 -34.54
C ASP A 442 8.61 10.62 -34.21
N ARG A 443 7.53 9.82 -34.32
CA ARG A 443 7.52 8.39 -34.02
C ARG A 443 8.44 7.53 -34.91
N GLU A 444 8.88 8.06 -36.05
CA GLU A 444 9.85 7.45 -36.95
C GLU A 444 11.29 7.91 -36.67
N GLY A 445 11.49 8.77 -35.67
CA GLY A 445 12.81 9.30 -35.29
C GLY A 445 13.33 10.41 -36.18
N ARG A 446 12.46 11.03 -37.00
CA ARG A 446 12.77 12.17 -37.84
C ARG A 446 12.66 13.45 -37.01
N TRP A 447 13.59 14.36 -37.21
CA TRP A 447 13.57 15.65 -36.53
C TRP A 447 12.38 16.51 -36.92
N LYS A 448 11.62 16.94 -35.91
CA LYS A 448 10.64 18.02 -36.01
C LYS A 448 11.30 19.35 -35.62
N ILE A 449 11.96 19.39 -34.49
CA ILE A 449 12.79 20.52 -34.08
C ILE A 449 14.22 20.00 -33.93
N ARG A 450 15.17 20.56 -34.68
CA ARG A 450 16.58 20.21 -34.52
C ARG A 450 17.19 20.99 -33.36
N PRO A 451 18.17 20.42 -32.63
CA PRO A 451 19.03 21.20 -31.75
C PRO A 451 19.60 22.41 -32.54
N PHE A 452 19.73 23.58 -31.91
CA PHE A 452 20.19 24.84 -32.54
C PHE A 452 19.26 25.47 -33.58
N SER A 453 17.94 25.17 -33.57
CA SER A 453 17.01 25.77 -34.54
C SER A 453 16.89 27.32 -34.42
N TYR A 454 17.26 27.90 -33.28
CA TYR A 454 17.22 29.34 -33.09
C TYR A 454 18.62 29.93 -33.14
N LYS A 455 18.96 30.58 -34.28
CA LYS A 455 20.24 31.30 -34.51
C LYS A 455 21.50 30.53 -34.09
N GLY A 456 21.48 29.22 -34.12
CA GLY A 456 22.58 28.40 -33.68
C GLY A 456 22.77 28.26 -32.16
N ALA A 457 21.89 28.84 -31.36
CA ALA A 457 21.94 28.72 -29.92
C ALA A 457 21.44 27.33 -29.43
N LYS A 458 22.05 26.84 -28.38
CA LYS A 458 21.62 25.63 -27.72
C LYS A 458 20.29 25.89 -26.97
N LEU A 459 19.30 25.03 -27.20
CA LEU A 459 17.96 25.21 -26.69
C LEU A 459 17.64 24.27 -25.54
N SER A 460 16.91 24.80 -24.56
CA SER A 460 16.05 24.04 -23.65
C SER A 460 14.60 24.21 -24.13
N LEU A 461 13.82 23.12 -24.20
CA LEU A 461 12.48 23.10 -24.77
C LEU A 461 11.46 22.58 -23.76
N GLU A 462 10.40 23.34 -23.54
CA GLU A 462 9.23 22.92 -22.78
C GLU A 462 8.04 22.82 -23.74
N ARG A 463 7.43 21.63 -23.84
CA ARG A 463 6.21 21.43 -24.63
C ARG A 463 5.01 21.96 -23.85
N ILE A 464 4.22 22.81 -24.46
CA ILE A 464 3.03 23.43 -23.85
C ILE A 464 1.72 23.02 -24.53
N HIS A 465 1.75 22.65 -25.80
CA HIS A 465 0.64 22.17 -26.59
C HIS A 465 1.14 21.21 -27.67
N ASP A 466 0.24 20.53 -28.39
CA ASP A 466 0.59 19.50 -29.39
C ASP A 466 1.62 19.93 -30.43
N ASP A 467 1.57 21.18 -30.86
CA ASP A 467 2.46 21.73 -31.85
C ASP A 467 3.23 22.97 -31.39
N LEU A 468 3.31 23.23 -30.08
CA LEU A 468 3.88 24.46 -29.55
C LEU A 468 4.83 24.20 -28.37
N TYR A 469 5.98 24.90 -28.41
CA TYR A 469 7.05 24.79 -27.41
C TYR A 469 7.46 26.17 -26.92
N ILE A 470 7.67 26.31 -25.62
CA ILE A 470 8.49 27.38 -25.07
C ILE A 470 9.94 26.95 -25.20
N PHE A 471 10.80 27.84 -25.69
CA PHE A 471 12.24 27.62 -25.67
C PHE A 471 12.94 28.66 -24.82
N GLU A 472 14.08 28.25 -24.26
CA GLU A 472 15.06 29.08 -23.57
C GLU A 472 16.44 28.82 -24.19
N THR A 473 17.22 29.86 -24.45
CA THR A 473 18.59 29.76 -24.95
C THR A 473 19.55 29.70 -23.78
N GLU A 474 20.64 28.90 -23.89
CA GLU A 474 21.74 29.00 -22.93
C GLU A 474 22.38 30.38 -22.98
N ALA A 475 22.72 30.96 -21.80
CA ALA A 475 23.47 32.19 -21.72
C ALA A 475 24.86 32.03 -22.34
N HIS A 476 25.22 32.87 -23.33
CA HIS A 476 26.57 32.96 -23.91
C HIS A 476 27.24 34.24 -23.44
N HIS A 477 28.57 34.29 -23.41
CA HIS A 477 29.40 35.32 -22.81
C HIS A 477 29.02 36.79 -23.15
N TYR A 478 28.22 37.04 -24.18
CA TYR A 478 27.77 38.37 -24.62
C TYR A 478 26.29 38.45 -25.02
N GLU A 479 25.54 37.34 -24.96
CA GLU A 479 24.10 37.37 -25.30
C GLU A 479 23.28 36.94 -24.08
N PRO A 480 22.28 37.79 -23.67
CA PRO A 480 21.39 37.44 -22.61
C PRO A 480 20.48 36.28 -23.02
N VAL A 481 20.00 35.52 -22.01
CA VAL A 481 18.99 34.47 -22.21
C VAL A 481 17.81 35.01 -22.99
N ARG A 482 17.39 34.27 -24.00
CA ARG A 482 16.18 34.53 -24.79
C ARG A 482 15.16 33.47 -24.50
N TYR A 483 13.96 33.88 -24.26
CA TYR A 483 12.78 33.03 -24.20
C TYR A 483 11.96 33.22 -25.47
N GLY A 484 11.25 32.18 -25.91
CA GLY A 484 10.38 32.35 -27.07
C GLY A 484 9.41 31.18 -27.24
N LEU A 485 8.52 31.35 -28.20
CA LEU A 485 7.60 30.33 -28.69
C LEU A 485 8.07 29.80 -30.04
N MET A 486 7.96 28.51 -30.23
CA MET A 486 8.35 27.82 -31.44
C MET A 486 7.31 26.73 -31.76
N ASN A 487 6.93 26.61 -33.04
CA ASN A 487 6.04 25.53 -33.46
C ASN A 487 6.81 24.22 -33.67
N SER A 488 6.09 23.12 -33.89
CA SER A 488 6.69 21.80 -34.10
C SER A 488 7.57 21.69 -35.37
N GLN A 489 7.53 22.64 -36.27
CA GLN A 489 8.39 22.73 -37.45
C GLN A 489 9.70 23.48 -37.16
N GLY A 490 9.88 24.03 -35.97
CA GLY A 490 11.05 24.81 -35.58
C GLY A 490 10.98 26.26 -35.99
N GLU A 491 9.81 26.77 -36.39
CA GLU A 491 9.58 28.18 -36.69
C GLU A 491 9.35 28.95 -35.41
N THR A 492 10.07 30.06 -35.23
CA THR A 492 9.94 30.93 -34.07
C THR A 492 8.74 31.85 -34.25
N LEU A 493 7.77 31.79 -33.38
CA LEU A 493 6.55 32.58 -33.39
C LEU A 493 6.70 33.86 -32.56
N PHE A 494 7.42 33.81 -31.45
CA PHE A 494 7.60 34.92 -30.52
C PHE A 494 8.97 34.85 -29.84
N THR A 495 9.51 36.00 -29.44
CA THR A 495 10.72 36.06 -28.60
C THR A 495 10.65 37.19 -27.59
N SER A 496 11.19 36.94 -26.39
CA SER A 496 11.30 37.93 -25.32
C SER A 496 12.58 37.77 -24.52
N PHE A 497 12.95 38.82 -23.78
CA PHE A 497 13.93 38.72 -22.70
C PHE A 497 13.29 38.35 -21.35
N ASN A 498 11.96 38.47 -21.26
CA ASN A 498 11.19 38.07 -20.07
C ASN A 498 10.90 36.59 -20.13
N GLY A 499 10.84 35.96 -18.95
CA GLY A 499 10.47 34.56 -18.84
C GLY A 499 9.06 34.29 -19.37
N LEU A 500 8.86 33.18 -20.04
CA LEU A 500 7.56 32.70 -20.50
C LEU A 500 7.05 31.58 -19.61
N ILE A 501 5.77 31.62 -19.22
CA ILE A 501 5.13 30.64 -18.34
C ILE A 501 3.86 30.14 -19.04
N ASN A 502 3.75 28.83 -19.20
CA ASN A 502 2.52 28.20 -19.68
C ASN A 502 1.46 28.22 -18.58
N ASN A 503 0.29 28.76 -18.88
CA ASN A 503 -0.86 28.81 -17.98
C ASN A 503 -2.03 27.93 -18.50
N GLY A 504 -1.75 26.90 -19.28
CA GLY A 504 -2.74 26.00 -19.86
C GLY A 504 -3.22 26.46 -21.23
N ASN A 505 -3.86 27.60 -21.33
CA ASN A 505 -4.48 28.10 -22.57
C ASN A 505 -3.87 29.43 -23.06
N SER A 506 -2.91 29.97 -22.34
CA SER A 506 -2.22 31.23 -22.68
C SER A 506 -0.79 31.23 -22.16
N ILE A 507 0.04 32.10 -22.68
CA ILE A 507 1.42 32.27 -22.27
C ILE A 507 1.55 33.59 -21.49
N TRP A 508 1.98 33.45 -20.23
CA TRP A 508 2.30 34.65 -19.46
C TRP A 508 3.76 35.05 -19.67
N GLU A 509 3.96 36.30 -19.98
CA GLU A 509 5.28 36.92 -20.03
C GLU A 509 5.56 37.56 -18.67
N ARG A 510 6.64 37.18 -17.98
CA ARG A 510 6.99 37.68 -16.65
C ARG A 510 8.33 38.39 -16.66
N SER A 511 8.33 39.66 -16.26
CA SER A 511 9.57 40.44 -16.09
C SER A 511 10.31 40.05 -14.80
N GLU A 512 11.58 40.46 -14.72
CA GLU A 512 12.39 40.28 -13.49
C GLU A 512 11.79 41.03 -12.29
N GLU A 513 11.09 42.16 -12.53
CA GLU A 513 10.37 42.94 -11.52
C GLU A 513 9.06 42.26 -11.04
N GLY A 514 8.70 41.09 -11.60
CA GLY A 514 7.51 40.35 -11.25
C GLY A 514 6.22 40.87 -11.87
N LYS A 515 6.28 41.72 -12.91
CA LYS A 515 5.12 42.16 -13.70
C LYS A 515 4.80 41.13 -14.78
N TYR A 516 3.52 41.06 -15.12
CA TYR A 516 2.99 40.10 -16.08
C TYR A 516 2.46 40.79 -17.34
N GLY A 517 2.64 40.11 -18.46
CA GLY A 517 2.01 40.37 -19.75
C GLY A 517 1.38 39.07 -20.28
N LEU A 518 0.74 39.13 -21.43
CA LEU A 518 0.04 38.00 -22.06
C LEU A 518 0.43 37.87 -23.52
N VAL A 519 0.73 36.65 -23.94
CA VAL A 519 1.00 36.23 -25.31
C VAL A 519 0.06 35.09 -25.68
N ASN A 520 -0.55 35.15 -26.87
CA ASN A 520 -1.37 34.07 -27.36
C ASN A 520 -0.52 32.94 -27.98
N PHE A 521 -1.13 31.79 -28.28
CA PHE A 521 -0.42 30.67 -28.90
C PHE A 521 0.07 30.91 -30.33
N SER A 522 -0.42 31.99 -31.00
CA SER A 522 0.08 32.41 -32.30
C SER A 522 1.35 33.25 -32.20
N GLY A 523 1.82 33.58 -30.99
CA GLY A 523 2.98 34.40 -30.74
C GLY A 523 2.67 35.92 -30.79
N GLU A 524 1.39 36.30 -30.73
CA GLU A 524 1.00 37.71 -30.70
C GLU A 524 0.91 38.18 -29.24
N ARG A 525 1.55 39.32 -28.95
CA ARG A 525 1.48 39.94 -27.64
C ARG A 525 0.13 40.63 -27.46
N MET A 526 -0.69 40.05 -26.58
CA MET A 526 -2.02 40.57 -26.25
C MET A 526 -1.97 41.63 -25.18
N MET A 527 -1.00 41.54 -24.24
CA MET A 527 -0.82 42.51 -23.16
C MET A 527 0.66 42.81 -22.94
N GLU A 528 0.98 44.09 -22.73
CA GLU A 528 2.31 44.52 -22.32
C GLU A 528 2.62 44.05 -20.87
N VAL A 529 3.91 43.84 -20.57
CA VAL A 529 4.39 43.36 -19.27
C VAL A 529 4.38 44.53 -18.26
N ARG A 530 3.25 44.76 -17.62
CA ARG A 530 3.07 45.85 -16.64
C ARG A 530 2.05 45.62 -15.54
N TYR A 531 1.42 44.46 -15.52
CA TYR A 531 0.33 44.13 -14.58
C TYR A 531 0.85 43.34 -13.38
N ASP A 532 0.25 43.58 -12.18
CA ASP A 532 0.65 42.91 -10.94
C ASP A 532 0.24 41.44 -10.95
N THR A 533 -0.96 41.13 -11.48
CA THR A 533 -1.47 39.79 -11.68
C THR A 533 -2.35 39.73 -12.92
N ILE A 534 -2.48 38.54 -13.50
CA ILE A 534 -3.45 38.19 -14.54
C ILE A 534 -4.09 36.90 -14.14
N SER A 535 -5.39 36.72 -14.35
CA SER A 535 -6.07 35.44 -14.19
C SER A 535 -7.13 35.26 -15.27
N ALA A 536 -7.20 34.06 -15.83
CA ALA A 536 -8.28 33.71 -16.75
C ALA A 536 -9.54 33.37 -15.91
N LEU A 537 -10.68 33.87 -16.35
CA LEU A 537 -11.98 33.53 -15.81
C LEU A 537 -12.72 32.68 -16.82
N GLN A 538 -13.19 31.54 -16.37
CA GLN A 538 -14.04 30.56 -17.04
C GLN A 538 -13.78 30.37 -18.56
N GLU A 539 -13.21 29.22 -18.94
CA GLU A 539 -12.94 28.82 -20.33
C GLU A 539 -12.31 29.89 -21.23
N GLU A 540 -11.63 30.90 -20.59
CA GLU A 540 -10.86 31.96 -21.23
C GLU A 540 -11.66 32.93 -22.11
N MET A 541 -12.91 33.10 -21.81
CA MET A 541 -13.72 34.15 -22.47
C MET A 541 -13.28 35.54 -22.06
N VAL A 542 -12.75 35.70 -20.82
CA VAL A 542 -12.26 37.00 -20.29
C VAL A 542 -11.07 36.79 -19.35
N TYR A 543 -10.18 37.78 -19.32
CA TYR A 543 -9.09 37.87 -18.36
C TYR A 543 -9.34 38.97 -17.36
N VAL A 544 -9.09 38.71 -16.09
CA VAL A 544 -9.02 39.73 -15.04
C VAL A 544 -7.56 40.07 -14.79
N PHE A 545 -7.25 41.33 -14.80
CA PHE A 545 -5.92 41.81 -14.44
C PHE A 545 -5.98 42.75 -13.24
N GLN A 546 -4.89 42.80 -12.49
CA GLN A 546 -4.73 43.77 -11.40
C GLN A 546 -3.58 44.73 -11.73
N LYS A 547 -3.81 46.02 -11.48
CA LYS A 547 -2.82 47.09 -11.58
C LYS A 547 -2.99 48.03 -10.40
N GLU A 548 -1.93 48.16 -9.58
CA GLU A 548 -1.93 49.07 -8.40
C GLU A 548 -3.10 48.78 -7.44
N GLY A 549 -3.43 47.48 -7.25
CA GLY A 549 -4.49 47.04 -6.35
C GLY A 549 -5.92 47.12 -6.91
N LYS A 550 -6.12 47.64 -8.12
CA LYS A 550 -7.42 47.74 -8.80
C LYS A 550 -7.57 46.71 -9.90
N TYR A 551 -8.80 46.27 -10.15
CA TYR A 551 -9.10 45.24 -11.13
C TYR A 551 -9.62 45.78 -12.44
N GLY A 552 -9.21 45.18 -13.53
CA GLY A 552 -9.74 45.42 -14.87
C GLY A 552 -10.12 44.12 -15.57
N ILE A 553 -10.81 44.23 -16.70
CA ILE A 553 -11.30 43.08 -17.47
C ILE A 553 -10.86 43.25 -18.92
N LEU A 554 -10.35 42.16 -19.52
CA LEU A 554 -10.04 42.04 -20.95
C LEU A 554 -10.90 40.97 -21.58
N ASN A 555 -11.21 41.12 -22.85
CA ASN A 555 -11.78 40.03 -23.63
C ASN A 555 -10.69 39.05 -24.06
N ARG A 556 -11.10 37.96 -24.74
CA ARG A 556 -10.20 36.95 -25.26
C ARG A 556 -9.15 37.49 -26.23
N ALA A 557 -9.43 38.59 -26.93
CA ALA A 557 -8.50 39.24 -27.83
C ALA A 557 -7.51 40.20 -27.14
N GLY A 558 -7.56 40.29 -25.80
CA GLY A 558 -6.71 41.21 -25.03
C GLY A 558 -7.18 42.70 -25.07
N GLU A 559 -8.36 42.95 -25.64
CA GLU A 559 -8.94 44.30 -25.65
C GLU A 559 -9.53 44.61 -24.28
N LYS A 560 -9.26 45.83 -23.77
CA LYS A 560 -9.81 46.26 -22.50
C LYS A 560 -11.31 46.48 -22.59
N LEU A 561 -12.06 45.69 -21.84
CA LEU A 561 -13.49 45.90 -21.61
C LEU A 561 -13.73 46.80 -20.42
N VAL A 562 -12.93 46.67 -19.36
CA VAL A 562 -12.96 47.48 -18.14
C VAL A 562 -11.53 47.84 -17.75
N ASP A 563 -11.27 49.17 -17.58
CA ASP A 563 -9.95 49.62 -17.11
C ASP A 563 -9.83 49.45 -15.58
N ALA A 564 -8.64 49.29 -15.05
CA ALA A 564 -8.35 49.18 -13.62
C ALA A 564 -8.55 50.51 -12.84
N ASP A 565 -9.13 51.51 -13.47
CA ASP A 565 -9.45 52.81 -12.83
C ASP A 565 -10.80 52.82 -12.13
N ASN A 566 -11.61 51.76 -12.28
CA ASN A 566 -12.93 51.64 -11.69
C ASN A 566 -12.90 51.29 -10.20
N GLU A 567 -14.07 51.32 -9.56
CA GLU A 567 -14.26 51.11 -8.12
C GLU A 567 -14.49 49.63 -7.71
N PHE A 568 -14.09 48.67 -8.54
CA PHE A 568 -14.24 47.26 -8.20
C PHE A 568 -13.29 46.84 -7.09
N GLU A 569 -13.86 46.54 -5.91
CA GLU A 569 -13.14 46.09 -4.71
C GLU A 569 -12.86 44.61 -4.75
N GLU A 570 -13.79 43.80 -5.29
CA GLU A 570 -13.73 42.35 -5.43
C GLU A 570 -14.40 41.93 -6.74
N LEU A 571 -13.91 40.81 -7.32
CA LEU A 571 -14.50 40.19 -8.49
C LEU A 571 -14.77 38.70 -8.18
N HIS A 572 -15.92 38.20 -8.59
CA HIS A 572 -16.25 36.78 -8.56
C HIS A 572 -16.12 36.17 -9.95
N PRO A 573 -15.96 34.82 -10.08
CA PRO A 573 -15.89 34.20 -11.39
C PRO A 573 -17.09 34.54 -12.27
N ILE A 574 -16.82 34.75 -13.57
CA ILE A 574 -17.89 34.91 -14.55
C ILE A 574 -18.66 33.60 -14.69
N SER A 575 -19.98 33.70 -14.73
CA SER A 575 -20.83 32.55 -14.96
C SER A 575 -22.13 32.98 -15.56
N ASP A 576 -22.63 32.21 -16.54
CA ASP A 576 -23.85 32.57 -17.28
C ASP A 576 -23.84 33.97 -17.91
N GLY A 577 -22.65 34.50 -18.28
CA GLY A 577 -22.46 35.82 -18.88
C GLY A 577 -22.49 36.99 -17.88
N PHE A 578 -22.45 36.71 -16.56
CA PHE A 578 -22.40 37.70 -15.50
C PHE A 578 -21.17 37.50 -14.61
N LEU A 579 -20.52 38.63 -14.28
CA LEU A 579 -19.43 38.72 -13.34
C LEU A 579 -19.92 39.39 -12.07
N GLY A 580 -19.81 38.74 -10.93
CA GLY A 580 -20.10 39.34 -9.65
C GLY A 580 -19.04 40.39 -9.28
N VAL A 581 -19.47 41.60 -8.90
CA VAL A 581 -18.59 42.68 -8.50
C VAL A 581 -18.99 43.27 -7.17
N LYS A 582 -18.00 43.70 -6.38
CA LYS A 582 -18.23 44.48 -5.17
C LYS A 582 -17.85 45.93 -5.40
N ILE A 583 -18.77 46.83 -5.12
CA ILE A 583 -18.62 48.28 -5.27
C ILE A 583 -19.18 48.93 -4.01
N HIS A 584 -18.39 49.79 -3.34
CA HIS A 584 -18.78 50.49 -2.08
C HIS A 584 -19.33 49.50 -1.02
N GLY A 585 -18.65 48.37 -0.87
CA GLY A 585 -18.99 47.34 0.14
C GLY A 585 -20.22 46.49 -0.17
N LYS A 586 -20.88 46.68 -1.34
CA LYS A 586 -22.06 45.91 -1.76
C LYS A 586 -21.81 45.19 -3.08
N TYR A 587 -22.42 44.04 -3.23
CA TYR A 587 -22.29 43.23 -4.43
C TYR A 587 -23.41 43.48 -5.43
N GLY A 588 -23.05 43.45 -6.71
CA GLY A 588 -23.91 43.48 -7.87
C GLY A 588 -23.32 42.61 -8.97
N PHE A 589 -23.81 42.72 -10.19
CA PHE A 589 -23.31 42.00 -11.34
C PHE A 589 -23.12 42.88 -12.56
N VAL A 590 -22.02 42.67 -13.25
CA VAL A 590 -21.75 43.31 -14.57
C VAL A 590 -21.80 42.22 -15.65
N ASP A 591 -22.10 42.66 -16.89
CA ASP A 591 -21.99 41.81 -18.08
C ASP A 591 -20.51 41.65 -18.53
N GLU A 592 -20.28 40.88 -19.56
CA GLU A 592 -18.95 40.66 -20.17
C GLU A 592 -18.31 41.98 -20.69
N LEU A 593 -19.10 43.03 -20.90
CA LEU A 593 -18.61 44.35 -21.29
C LEU A 593 -18.40 45.30 -20.08
N GLY A 594 -18.46 44.79 -18.86
CA GLY A 594 -18.27 45.54 -17.63
C GLY A 594 -19.44 46.49 -17.28
N ARG A 595 -20.58 46.40 -17.96
CA ARG A 595 -21.75 47.22 -17.69
C ARG A 595 -22.55 46.64 -16.53
N LEU A 596 -22.87 47.48 -15.53
CA LEU A 596 -23.68 47.10 -14.38
C LEU A 596 -25.08 46.68 -14.86
N ARG A 597 -25.45 45.42 -14.65
CA ARG A 597 -26.73 44.85 -15.03
C ARG A 597 -27.66 44.61 -13.83
N ILE A 598 -27.04 44.30 -12.68
CA ILE A 598 -27.73 44.13 -11.43
C ILE A 598 -27.06 45.05 -10.42
N ALA A 599 -27.86 45.90 -9.78
CA ALA A 599 -27.37 46.94 -8.89
C ALA A 599 -26.58 46.38 -7.70
N ASN A 600 -25.52 47.08 -7.29
CA ASN A 600 -24.66 46.73 -6.16
C ASN A 600 -25.36 47.03 -4.81
N ARG A 601 -26.30 46.21 -4.39
CA ARG A 601 -27.08 46.39 -3.17
C ARG A 601 -27.08 45.20 -2.24
N TYR A 602 -26.50 44.09 -2.65
CA TYR A 602 -26.51 42.84 -1.90
C TYR A 602 -25.36 42.77 -0.91
N ASP A 603 -25.59 42.13 0.25
CA ASP A 603 -24.59 41.90 1.29
C ASP A 603 -23.59 40.82 0.89
N SER A 604 -24.01 39.85 0.08
CA SER A 604 -23.21 38.78 -0.50
C SER A 604 -23.95 38.17 -1.68
N ILE A 605 -23.22 37.51 -2.57
CA ILE A 605 -23.76 36.84 -3.76
C ILE A 605 -23.08 35.49 -3.97
N THR A 606 -23.73 34.59 -4.73
CA THR A 606 -23.08 33.49 -5.43
C THR A 606 -22.97 33.87 -6.93
N HIS A 607 -22.17 33.12 -7.68
CA HIS A 607 -22.17 33.23 -9.14
C HIS A 607 -23.53 32.83 -9.73
N PHE A 608 -23.85 33.32 -10.93
CA PHE A 608 -24.99 32.80 -11.67
C PHE A 608 -24.74 31.37 -12.13
N GLN A 609 -25.73 30.54 -11.94
CA GLN A 609 -25.72 29.17 -12.46
C GLN A 609 -27.15 28.82 -12.87
N ASP A 610 -27.31 28.28 -14.09
CA ASP A 610 -28.64 27.94 -14.62
C ASP A 610 -29.62 29.13 -14.62
N ASN A 611 -29.12 30.35 -14.94
CA ASN A 611 -29.85 31.63 -14.93
C ASN A 611 -30.34 32.13 -13.57
N MET A 612 -29.81 31.61 -12.48
CA MET A 612 -30.17 31.97 -11.11
C MET A 612 -28.90 32.28 -10.29
N ALA A 613 -28.97 33.24 -9.40
CA ALA A 613 -27.93 33.49 -8.41
C ALA A 613 -28.57 33.62 -7.02
N ALA A 614 -27.90 33.05 -6.02
CA ALA A 614 -28.27 33.34 -4.64
C ALA A 614 -27.72 34.70 -4.24
N VAL A 615 -28.54 35.50 -3.58
CA VAL A 615 -28.21 36.82 -3.10
C VAL A 615 -28.60 36.99 -1.64
N LYS A 616 -27.73 37.64 -0.87
CA LYS A 616 -28.02 38.02 0.50
C LYS A 616 -28.48 39.45 0.59
N LEU A 617 -29.65 39.68 1.16
CA LEU A 617 -30.21 40.99 1.36
C LEU A 617 -30.74 41.11 2.80
N LEU A 618 -30.31 42.17 3.50
CA LEU A 618 -30.67 42.39 4.91
C LEU A 618 -30.41 41.16 5.81
N GLY A 619 -29.25 40.51 5.56
CA GLY A 619 -28.78 39.37 6.35
C GLY A 619 -29.40 38.01 5.98
N ARG A 620 -30.35 37.96 5.02
CA ARG A 620 -31.02 36.73 4.58
C ARG A 620 -30.77 36.43 3.12
N TRP A 621 -30.67 35.15 2.79
CA TRP A 621 -30.46 34.66 1.44
C TRP A 621 -31.80 34.39 0.72
N GLY A 622 -31.83 34.77 -0.55
CA GLY A 622 -32.89 34.46 -1.52
C GLY A 622 -32.28 34.22 -2.88
N TYR A 623 -33.08 34.19 -3.94
CA TYR A 623 -32.59 33.99 -5.30
C TYR A 623 -33.18 35.02 -6.26
N ILE A 624 -32.34 35.47 -7.20
CA ILE A 624 -32.71 36.33 -8.32
C ILE A 624 -32.44 35.63 -9.65
N ASN A 625 -33.15 36.05 -10.68
CA ASN A 625 -32.81 35.73 -12.07
C ASN A 625 -31.97 36.84 -12.72
N LYS A 626 -31.54 36.63 -13.98
CA LYS A 626 -30.74 37.61 -14.78
C LYS A 626 -31.42 38.96 -14.99
N SER A 627 -32.75 39.08 -14.82
CA SER A 627 -33.51 40.32 -14.88
C SER A 627 -33.69 40.96 -13.50
N GLU A 628 -32.93 40.57 -12.50
CA GLU A 628 -32.97 41.05 -11.11
C GLU A 628 -34.34 40.80 -10.40
N ARG A 629 -35.20 39.93 -10.96
CA ARG A 629 -36.42 39.52 -10.31
C ARG A 629 -36.14 38.57 -9.18
N LEU A 630 -36.63 38.89 -7.98
CA LEU A 630 -36.60 37.98 -6.84
C LEU A 630 -37.54 36.80 -7.13
N ILE A 631 -36.97 35.65 -7.35
CA ILE A 631 -37.69 34.38 -7.51
C ILE A 631 -37.99 33.73 -6.15
N VAL A 632 -37.00 33.80 -5.25
CA VAL A 632 -37.15 33.37 -3.85
C VAL A 632 -36.88 34.58 -2.95
N GLN A 633 -37.84 34.99 -2.18
CA GLN A 633 -37.67 36.08 -1.22
C GLN A 633 -36.58 35.73 -0.19
N PRO A 634 -35.76 36.70 0.24
CA PRO A 634 -34.74 36.51 1.25
C PRO A 634 -35.33 36.03 2.57
N ARG A 635 -35.13 34.74 2.90
CA ARG A 635 -35.67 34.10 4.11
C ARG A 635 -34.78 33.05 4.70
N PHE A 636 -33.73 32.65 4.01
CA PHE A 636 -32.81 31.60 4.43
C PHE A 636 -31.56 32.16 5.11
N ASP A 637 -30.96 31.40 6.00
CA ASP A 637 -29.68 31.73 6.65
C ASP A 637 -28.49 31.51 5.71
N HIS A 638 -28.63 30.56 4.76
CA HIS A 638 -27.68 30.25 3.71
C HIS A 638 -28.39 29.71 2.46
N ALA A 639 -27.81 29.94 1.30
CA ALA A 639 -28.29 29.41 0.02
C ALA A 639 -27.10 29.08 -0.89
N SER A 640 -27.08 27.90 -1.52
CA SER A 640 -26.07 27.49 -2.49
C SER A 640 -26.44 27.98 -3.90
N PRO A 641 -25.49 27.99 -4.85
CA PRO A 641 -25.83 28.04 -6.28
C PRO A 641 -26.76 26.88 -6.66
N PHE A 642 -27.46 27.01 -7.78
CA PHE A 642 -28.21 25.90 -8.34
C PHE A 642 -27.25 24.85 -8.94
N GLU A 643 -27.48 23.59 -8.65
CA GLU A 643 -26.85 22.46 -9.33
C GLU A 643 -27.95 21.70 -10.09
N GLY A 644 -28.00 21.90 -11.41
CA GLY A 644 -29.09 21.39 -12.23
C GLY A 644 -30.43 22.06 -11.88
N LYS A 645 -31.37 21.29 -11.32
CA LYS A 645 -32.73 21.78 -11.06
C LYS A 645 -32.96 22.29 -9.63
N LEU A 646 -32.03 22.01 -8.73
CA LEU A 646 -32.21 22.24 -7.30
C LEU A 646 -31.06 23.03 -6.70
N ALA A 647 -31.36 23.75 -5.62
CA ALA A 647 -30.37 24.43 -4.79
C ALA A 647 -30.61 24.11 -3.31
N VAL A 648 -29.52 23.92 -2.55
CA VAL A 648 -29.58 23.66 -1.12
C VAL A 648 -29.78 24.97 -0.37
N VAL A 649 -30.73 24.99 0.55
CA VAL A 649 -31.01 26.12 1.44
C VAL A 649 -30.94 25.69 2.90
N LYS A 650 -30.52 26.63 3.76
CA LYS A 650 -30.40 26.42 5.20
C LYS A 650 -31.24 27.44 5.96
N LYS A 651 -31.98 26.97 6.97
CA LYS A 651 -32.74 27.83 7.91
C LYS A 651 -32.76 27.18 9.29
N ASN A 652 -32.44 27.94 10.32
CA ASN A 652 -32.39 27.45 11.71
C ASN A 652 -31.55 26.15 11.84
N ASP A 653 -30.38 26.13 11.20
CA ASP A 653 -29.43 25.01 11.12
C ASP A 653 -29.95 23.74 10.41
N LEU A 654 -31.12 23.75 9.84
CA LEU A 654 -31.69 22.69 9.04
C LEU A 654 -31.55 23.00 7.52
N LEU A 655 -31.41 21.95 6.76
CA LEU A 655 -31.23 21.98 5.30
C LEU A 655 -32.50 21.50 4.59
N GLY A 656 -32.77 22.10 3.46
CA GLY A 656 -33.77 21.70 2.49
C GLY A 656 -33.31 22.03 1.08
N MET A 657 -34.15 21.81 0.07
CA MET A 657 -33.82 22.16 -1.32
C MET A 657 -35.01 22.85 -1.98
N VAL A 658 -34.68 23.88 -2.79
CA VAL A 658 -35.65 24.62 -3.58
C VAL A 658 -35.43 24.39 -5.07
N ASN A 659 -36.50 24.44 -5.87
CA ASN A 659 -36.40 24.44 -7.32
C ASN A 659 -36.28 25.86 -7.90
N ARG A 660 -36.12 25.97 -9.22
CA ARG A 660 -36.01 27.25 -9.93
C ARG A 660 -37.30 28.11 -9.89
N ARG A 661 -38.41 27.58 -9.40
CA ARG A 661 -39.67 28.37 -9.15
C ARG A 661 -39.75 28.89 -7.75
N GLY A 662 -38.80 28.52 -6.86
CA GLY A 662 -38.80 28.89 -5.45
C GLY A 662 -39.63 27.96 -4.58
N GLU A 663 -40.09 26.83 -5.10
CA GLU A 663 -40.85 25.83 -4.37
C GLU A 663 -39.88 24.96 -3.56
N GLU A 664 -40.19 24.72 -2.29
CA GLU A 664 -39.43 23.78 -1.47
C GLU A 664 -39.77 22.35 -1.89
N ILE A 665 -38.86 21.76 -2.62
CA ILE A 665 -38.99 20.38 -3.12
C ILE A 665 -38.58 19.37 -2.04
N ILE A 666 -37.56 19.71 -1.25
CA ILE A 666 -37.20 18.99 -0.03
C ILE A 666 -37.38 19.98 1.13
N PRO A 667 -38.28 19.68 2.09
CA PRO A 667 -38.56 20.60 3.23
C PRO A 667 -37.28 20.90 4.02
N VAL A 668 -37.20 22.09 4.60
CA VAL A 668 -36.06 22.51 5.43
C VAL A 668 -36.19 21.87 6.84
N GLU A 669 -35.89 20.59 6.93
CA GLU A 669 -36.03 19.81 8.17
C GLU A 669 -34.89 18.78 8.38
N TYR A 670 -33.90 18.75 7.53
CA TYR A 670 -32.83 17.77 7.55
C TYR A 670 -31.51 18.37 8.06
N ASN A 671 -30.71 17.56 8.77
CA ASN A 671 -29.38 17.98 9.25
C ASN A 671 -28.34 17.91 8.17
N ARG A 672 -28.47 16.96 7.23
CA ARG A 672 -27.59 16.81 6.08
C ARG A 672 -28.37 16.38 4.85
N ILE A 673 -27.94 16.88 3.72
CA ILE A 673 -28.37 16.47 2.37
C ILE A 673 -27.09 16.19 1.59
N MET A 674 -26.98 14.99 1.03
CA MET A 674 -25.78 14.54 0.32
C MET A 674 -26.18 13.96 -1.04
N PRO A 675 -25.40 14.23 -2.10
CA PRO A 675 -25.61 13.58 -3.40
C PRO A 675 -25.57 12.04 -3.27
N ALA A 676 -26.37 11.37 -4.08
CA ALA A 676 -26.39 9.93 -4.26
C ALA A 676 -26.38 9.61 -5.77
N GLN A 677 -26.53 8.34 -6.13
CA GLN A 677 -26.50 7.92 -7.54
C GLN A 677 -27.74 8.43 -8.31
N GLN A 678 -27.60 8.64 -9.63
CA GLN A 678 -28.71 8.97 -10.55
C GLN A 678 -29.57 10.17 -10.08
N SER A 679 -28.94 11.30 -9.75
CA SER A 679 -29.61 12.54 -9.30
C SER A 679 -30.52 12.35 -8.07
N ARG A 680 -30.19 11.42 -7.20
CA ARG A 680 -30.86 11.22 -5.91
C ARG A 680 -30.07 11.87 -4.79
N PHE A 681 -30.72 12.04 -3.61
CA PHE A 681 -30.09 12.62 -2.44
C PHE A 681 -30.32 11.74 -1.21
N LYS A 682 -29.28 11.59 -0.39
CA LYS A 682 -29.39 11.02 0.95
C LYS A 682 -29.81 12.13 1.91
N LEU A 683 -30.86 11.88 2.67
CA LEU A 683 -31.40 12.80 3.69
C LEU A 683 -31.05 12.26 5.07
N GLU A 684 -30.48 13.08 5.92
CA GLU A 684 -30.19 12.74 7.30
C GLU A 684 -31.05 13.56 8.24
N LYS A 685 -31.83 12.87 9.09
CA LYS A 685 -32.65 13.46 10.15
C LYS A 685 -32.35 12.78 11.48
N PRO A 686 -32.04 13.50 12.56
CA PRO A 686 -31.75 12.90 13.83
C PRO A 686 -33.06 12.34 14.45
N ARG A 687 -32.94 11.17 15.07
CA ARG A 687 -33.97 10.62 15.96
C ARG A 687 -33.39 10.58 17.36
N GLU A 688 -34.15 11.07 18.31
CA GLU A 688 -33.78 10.98 19.71
C GLU A 688 -34.19 9.60 20.27
N ILE A 689 -33.21 8.87 20.77
CA ILE A 689 -33.37 7.56 21.41
C ILE A 689 -32.62 7.63 22.75
N ARG A 690 -33.36 7.54 23.87
CA ARG A 690 -32.80 7.59 25.24
C ARG A 690 -31.90 8.82 25.51
N GLY A 691 -32.28 9.99 24.97
CA GLY A 691 -31.51 11.24 25.13
C GLY A 691 -30.31 11.41 24.17
N GLU A 692 -30.00 10.42 23.35
CA GLU A 692 -28.99 10.53 22.30
C GLU A 692 -29.63 10.79 20.93
N LYS A 693 -29.06 11.74 20.18
CA LYS A 693 -29.46 12.02 18.79
C LYS A 693 -28.73 11.09 17.85
N ILE A 694 -29.40 10.06 17.38
CA ILE A 694 -28.88 9.12 16.41
C ILE A 694 -29.28 9.55 14.99
N PRO A 695 -28.37 9.76 14.05
CA PRO A 695 -28.70 10.11 12.68
C PRO A 695 -29.45 8.97 12.01
N GLN A 696 -30.54 9.29 11.31
CA GLN A 696 -31.27 8.36 10.48
C GLN A 696 -31.25 8.82 9.03
N VAL A 697 -30.88 7.93 8.14
CA VAL A 697 -30.67 8.21 6.72
C VAL A 697 -31.82 7.64 5.89
N GLY A 698 -32.29 8.44 4.95
CA GLY A 698 -33.26 8.09 3.92
C GLY A 698 -32.76 8.45 2.52
N LEU A 699 -33.55 8.14 1.49
CA LEU A 699 -33.27 8.44 0.10
C LEU A 699 -34.42 9.17 -0.54
N VAL A 700 -34.15 10.21 -1.33
CA VAL A 700 -35.13 11.01 -2.05
C VAL A 700 -34.69 11.20 -3.50
N SER A 701 -35.64 11.27 -4.41
CA SER A 701 -35.39 11.61 -5.82
C SER A 701 -35.24 13.13 -6.00
N GLU A 702 -34.70 13.56 -7.15
CA GLU A 702 -34.59 14.99 -7.52
C GLU A 702 -35.96 15.73 -7.53
N ASN A 703 -37.06 15.02 -7.63
CA ASN A 703 -38.42 15.60 -7.63
C ASN A 703 -39.05 15.64 -6.23
N GLY A 704 -38.26 15.40 -5.17
CA GLY A 704 -38.73 15.41 -3.80
C GLY A 704 -39.53 14.18 -3.36
N LYS A 705 -39.69 13.15 -4.20
CA LYS A 705 -40.33 11.90 -3.81
C LYS A 705 -39.44 11.11 -2.89
N ILE A 706 -39.89 10.86 -1.67
CA ILE A 706 -39.19 9.99 -0.72
C ILE A 706 -39.24 8.57 -1.25
N LEU A 707 -38.08 8.02 -1.53
CA LEU A 707 -37.88 6.65 -2.01
C LEU A 707 -37.71 5.69 -0.83
N ILE A 708 -36.91 6.11 0.15
CA ILE A 708 -36.68 5.38 1.40
C ILE A 708 -36.78 6.39 2.54
N HIS A 709 -37.71 6.16 3.48
CA HIS A 709 -37.87 7.03 4.65
C HIS A 709 -36.61 6.99 5.53
N PRO A 710 -36.24 8.12 6.18
CA PRO A 710 -35.14 8.16 7.14
C PRO A 710 -35.43 7.29 8.36
N LYS A 711 -34.91 6.08 8.39
CA LYS A 711 -35.09 5.09 9.47
C LYS A 711 -33.92 4.14 9.64
N TYR A 712 -32.92 4.26 8.80
CA TYR A 712 -31.71 3.44 8.83
C TYR A 712 -30.51 4.25 9.31
N ASP A 713 -29.54 3.61 9.97
CA ASP A 713 -28.35 4.28 10.49
C ASP A 713 -27.36 4.61 9.35
N ALA A 714 -27.41 3.84 8.28
CA ALA A 714 -26.69 4.10 7.04
C ALA A 714 -27.41 3.48 5.85
N LEU A 715 -27.15 4.04 4.67
CA LEU A 715 -27.55 3.46 3.40
C LEU A 715 -26.50 3.74 2.32
N GLU A 716 -26.39 2.80 1.39
CA GLU A 716 -25.55 2.89 0.20
C GLU A 716 -26.41 2.66 -1.03
N ASP A 717 -26.52 3.69 -1.86
CA ASP A 717 -27.25 3.64 -3.13
C ASP A 717 -26.30 3.09 -4.20
N LEU A 718 -26.59 1.91 -4.72
CA LEU A 718 -25.75 1.19 -5.67
C LEU A 718 -25.92 1.66 -7.13
N GLY A 719 -26.91 2.50 -7.40
CA GLY A 719 -27.20 2.96 -8.78
C GLY A 719 -27.94 1.96 -9.66
N ASN A 720 -28.01 0.70 -9.29
CA ASN A 720 -28.65 -0.39 -10.03
C ASN A 720 -30.13 -0.63 -9.67
N GLY A 721 -30.75 0.29 -8.89
CA GLY A 721 -32.11 0.16 -8.41
C GLY A 721 -32.25 -0.49 -7.02
N TYR A 722 -31.13 -0.80 -6.39
CA TYR A 722 -31.07 -1.37 -5.04
C TYR A 722 -30.23 -0.52 -4.12
N VAL A 723 -30.51 -0.65 -2.82
CA VAL A 723 -29.85 0.11 -1.76
C VAL A 723 -29.50 -0.83 -0.61
N ILE A 724 -28.22 -0.88 -0.24
CA ILE A 724 -27.79 -1.56 0.98
C ILE A 724 -28.19 -0.68 2.17
N ILE A 725 -28.83 -1.26 3.15
CA ILE A 725 -29.28 -0.59 4.37
C ILE A 725 -28.63 -1.22 5.60
N ARG A 726 -28.35 -0.36 6.60
CA ARG A 726 -27.84 -0.80 7.90
C ARG A 726 -28.68 -0.26 9.04
N ARG A 727 -28.94 -1.10 10.05
CA ARG A 727 -29.56 -0.73 11.31
C ARG A 727 -28.89 -1.46 12.47
N GLY A 728 -28.28 -0.72 13.39
CA GLY A 728 -27.38 -1.28 14.38
C GLY A 728 -26.19 -1.96 13.72
N LYS A 729 -26.01 -3.23 14.00
CA LYS A 729 -24.95 -4.07 13.42
C LYS A 729 -25.46 -4.98 12.28
N ARG A 730 -26.69 -4.73 11.79
CA ARG A 730 -27.31 -5.60 10.79
C ARG A 730 -27.48 -4.89 9.46
N TYR A 731 -27.22 -5.63 8.40
CA TYR A 731 -27.30 -5.20 7.01
C TYR A 731 -28.41 -5.97 6.26
N GLY A 732 -28.94 -5.34 5.24
CA GLY A 732 -29.95 -5.90 4.34
C GLY A 732 -30.00 -5.13 3.02
N LEU A 733 -30.79 -5.59 2.08
CA LEU A 733 -31.01 -4.98 0.77
C LEU A 733 -32.46 -4.57 0.61
N VAL A 734 -32.69 -3.39 0.08
CA VAL A 734 -34.01 -2.93 -0.33
C VAL A 734 -33.97 -2.44 -1.78
N ALA A 735 -35.02 -2.69 -2.51
CA ALA A 735 -35.23 -2.02 -3.80
C ALA A 735 -35.50 -0.53 -3.56
N ILE A 736 -35.25 0.29 -4.57
CA ILE A 736 -35.39 1.75 -4.48
C ILE A 736 -36.83 2.21 -4.13
N ASN A 737 -37.82 1.37 -4.32
CA ASN A 737 -39.20 1.60 -3.89
C ASN A 737 -39.44 1.26 -2.41
N GLY A 738 -38.39 0.92 -1.67
CA GLY A 738 -38.45 0.57 -0.25
C GLY A 738 -38.86 -0.88 0.05
N ARG A 739 -39.11 -1.73 -0.96
CA ARG A 739 -39.40 -3.16 -0.76
C ARG A 739 -38.13 -3.88 -0.31
N SER A 740 -38.21 -4.58 0.83
CA SER A 740 -37.12 -5.43 1.29
C SER A 740 -36.93 -6.63 0.34
N THR A 741 -35.67 -6.85 -0.07
CA THR A 741 -35.30 -8.01 -0.89
C THR A 741 -34.41 -8.97 -0.09
N ILE A 742 -33.29 -8.52 0.48
CA ILE A 742 -32.52 -9.34 1.41
C ILE A 742 -32.82 -8.83 2.83
N PRO A 743 -33.24 -9.72 3.76
CA PRO A 743 -33.65 -9.33 5.10
C PRO A 743 -32.54 -8.61 5.90
N LEU A 744 -32.91 -7.66 6.73
CA LEU A 744 -32.01 -6.90 7.61
C LEU A 744 -31.58 -7.77 8.83
N LYS A 745 -30.77 -8.79 8.58
CA LYS A 745 -30.33 -9.75 9.60
C LYS A 745 -28.84 -10.11 9.51
N HIS A 746 -28.19 -9.79 8.41
CA HIS A 746 -26.82 -10.17 8.13
C HIS A 746 -25.82 -9.26 8.86
N ASP A 747 -24.65 -9.77 9.16
CA ASP A 747 -23.57 -9.03 9.85
C ASP A 747 -22.81 -8.09 8.95
N ASP A 748 -22.87 -8.34 7.63
CA ASP A 748 -22.35 -7.47 6.55
C ASP A 748 -23.06 -7.80 5.24
N LEU A 749 -22.98 -6.91 4.25
CA LEU A 749 -23.52 -7.10 2.92
C LEU A 749 -22.68 -6.35 1.89
N ILE A 750 -22.14 -7.06 0.91
CA ILE A 750 -21.30 -6.52 -0.15
C ILE A 750 -21.99 -6.73 -1.50
N TYR A 751 -22.03 -5.70 -2.34
CA TYR A 751 -22.41 -5.83 -3.73
C TYR A 751 -21.22 -6.19 -4.61
N ASP A 752 -21.29 -7.34 -5.28
CA ASP A 752 -20.33 -7.76 -6.28
C ASP A 752 -20.78 -7.24 -7.66
N SER A 753 -20.25 -6.08 -8.04
CA SER A 753 -20.59 -5.44 -9.33
C SER A 753 -20.04 -6.18 -10.55
N PHE A 754 -19.09 -7.10 -10.38
CA PHE A 754 -18.52 -7.89 -11.48
C PHE A 754 -19.44 -9.04 -11.89
N ASN A 755 -20.17 -9.61 -10.92
CA ASN A 755 -21.02 -10.78 -11.11
C ASN A 755 -22.51 -10.50 -10.87
N ASP A 756 -22.86 -9.24 -10.52
CA ASP A 756 -24.22 -8.78 -10.19
C ASP A 756 -24.92 -9.63 -9.12
N VAL A 757 -24.20 -9.90 -8.04
CA VAL A 757 -24.69 -10.67 -6.89
C VAL A 757 -24.37 -9.96 -5.57
N TYR A 758 -25.00 -10.42 -4.49
CA TYR A 758 -24.84 -9.86 -3.14
C TYR A 758 -24.27 -10.93 -2.20
N LEU A 759 -23.19 -10.59 -1.51
CA LEU A 759 -22.50 -11.42 -0.54
C LEU A 759 -22.95 -11.00 0.86
N ALA A 760 -23.77 -11.80 1.52
CA ALA A 760 -24.33 -11.53 2.84
C ALA A 760 -23.60 -12.37 3.90
N LEU A 761 -22.95 -11.70 4.85
CA LEU A 761 -22.17 -12.31 5.92
C LEU A 761 -23.07 -12.80 7.06
N GLU A 762 -22.84 -14.02 7.50
CA GLU A 762 -23.31 -14.55 8.78
C GLU A 762 -22.09 -14.98 9.62
N LYS A 763 -21.89 -14.31 10.79
CA LYS A 763 -20.81 -14.61 11.72
C LYS A 763 -21.22 -15.74 12.66
N PRO A 764 -20.40 -16.78 12.79
CA PRO A 764 -20.68 -17.85 13.73
C PRO A 764 -20.41 -17.43 15.19
N SER A 765 -20.96 -18.20 16.12
CA SER A 765 -20.62 -18.14 17.54
C SER A 765 -19.65 -19.27 17.92
N TRP A 766 -18.95 -19.08 19.05
CA TRP A 766 -18.16 -20.14 19.67
C TRP A 766 -19.03 -21.35 20.04
N GLN A 767 -18.54 -22.52 19.75
CA GLN A 767 -19.16 -23.81 20.06
C GLN A 767 -18.21 -24.59 20.95
N THR A 768 -18.75 -25.34 21.91
CA THR A 768 -17.97 -26.25 22.76
C THR A 768 -18.11 -27.65 22.21
N LEU A 769 -16.99 -28.37 22.06
CA LEU A 769 -16.93 -29.73 21.62
C LEU A 769 -16.25 -30.59 22.70
N ASP A 770 -16.82 -31.75 23.01
CA ASP A 770 -16.20 -32.74 23.85
C ASP A 770 -15.13 -33.52 23.05
N ILE A 771 -13.97 -33.72 23.65
CA ILE A 771 -12.89 -34.52 23.08
C ILE A 771 -13.05 -35.94 23.59
N PRO A 772 -13.22 -36.94 22.70
CA PRO A 772 -13.44 -38.33 23.09
C PRO A 772 -12.24 -38.99 23.78
#